data_4bf134fe706b407f0d46eabe4cf5da75
#
_entry.id   4bf134fe706b407f0d46eabe4cf5da75
#
_cell.length_a   1.000
_cell.length_b   1.000
_cell.length_c   1.000
_cell.angle_alpha   90.00
_cell.angle_beta   90.00
_cell.angle_gamma   90.00
#
_symmetry.space_group_name_H-M   'P 1'
#
loop_
_entity.id
_entity.type
_entity.pdbx_description
1 polymer ?
#
loop_
_entity_poly.entity_id
_entity_poly.type
_entity_poly.pdbx_seq_one_letter_code
_entity_poly.pdbx_strand_id
1 'polypeptide(L)'
;MPASETQGGPPPDDHTDAEPPPPLPEQPDFADAVLAAMPNPVFVFGPQNTLAWGNPPLRQATGHSAAALRGKSLPELFGKGDAAAVEQALDAVRAGRDTATAEVALLPREGPPRPCTFTARPLSGDVGPPNCVVGIARMAPLSTAQDETLRLERDRLAALYTGLPSPVVHYEVQGGAAIARGANVAFEEAFGVSRSEVVGHDLDALLAPDERLSQAETLTRRAVEEGSVQAEVIRETNEGRRHFRLNSVLFSDSETPEGYAIYTDITEQKEREQTLRDEQDALRSMYRITADQNAPFDDKVRRLIELGCTYLDLPYGFLTRISDGTQHILQATGDHPLLQPGKSCPLSESYCRTTVEQETLLAVQDAAAAGWTGDPAHEKFGLGTYIGSQILVDGTLYGTLCFAASDARPTAFTERERTFVELMSRWASYELEHRRATEQLERQNERLDNFAGLVAHDLRNPLNVAKGRLELVEDTEDLSHLSAIDRALARMDEIIEDLLAITWGGQKLSNEDLEYCDLASLIASCWERVDVPEAGLVADDPPRVRADANRLQRLLENLFRNAIEHGGEDVTLRVGALDDGFFVEDDGPGIPSDQQEEVLKAGYSSNEEGTGLGLSIVKTIVDAHGWSLALTEGRDGGARFEITGAEVDRE
;
A
#
# COMPACT_ATOMS: atom_id res chain seq x y z
N MET A 1 -15.02 6.42 40.22
CA MET A 1 -15.19 6.96 41.58
C MET A 1 -13.89 6.89 42.34
N PRO A 2 -13.53 7.84 43.20
CA PRO A 2 -14.14 9.16 43.48
C PRO A 2 -13.19 10.31 43.06
N ALA A 3 -13.59 11.47 42.66
CA ALA A 3 -14.04 12.69 43.38
C ALA A 3 -13.10 13.23 44.46
N SER A 4 -12.57 14.45 44.18
CA SER A 4 -12.32 15.53 45.19
C SER A 4 -12.16 16.82 44.38
N GLU A 5 -13.13 17.73 44.38
CA GLU A 5 -13.25 18.93 45.17
C GLU A 5 -11.88 19.59 45.51
N THR A 6 -11.60 20.83 45.26
CA THR A 6 -12.24 22.14 45.37
C THR A 6 -11.23 23.26 45.19
N GLN A 7 -11.67 24.37 44.86
CA GLN A 7 -11.48 25.73 45.42
C GLN A 7 -11.23 26.79 44.36
N GLY A 8 -12.15 27.72 44.35
CA GLY A 8 -12.15 28.91 43.52
C GLY A 8 -11.11 29.94 43.98
N GLY A 9 -10.57 30.62 43.01
CA GLY A 9 -9.87 31.89 43.11
C GLY A 9 -10.52 32.86 42.14
N PRO A 10 -10.43 34.17 42.34
CA PRO A 10 -11.16 35.18 41.59
C PRO A 10 -10.67 35.29 40.14
N PRO A 11 -11.48 35.79 39.21
CA PRO A 11 -11.13 35.87 37.80
C PRO A 11 -10.00 36.89 37.58
N PRO A 12 -9.02 36.60 36.73
CA PRO A 12 -8.07 37.59 36.25
C PRO A 12 -8.74 38.48 35.21
N ASP A 13 -8.41 39.76 35.27
CA ASP A 13 -8.79 40.82 34.36
C ASP A 13 -8.49 40.39 32.89
N ASP A 14 -9.54 40.39 32.10
CA ASP A 14 -9.51 40.10 30.67
C ASP A 14 -9.00 41.31 29.87
N HIS A 15 -7.68 41.46 29.81
CA HIS A 15 -7.03 42.23 28.76
C HIS A 15 -6.58 41.25 27.70
N THR A 16 -7.53 40.78 26.88
CA THR A 16 -7.20 40.09 25.64
C THR A 16 -6.56 41.09 24.67
N ASP A 17 -5.23 41.10 24.65
CA ASP A 17 -4.48 41.58 23.50
C ASP A 17 -4.93 40.75 22.28
N ALA A 18 -5.78 41.40 21.46
CA ALA A 18 -6.18 40.81 20.18
C ALA A 18 -4.91 40.65 19.31
N GLU A 19 -4.49 39.43 19.10
CA GLU A 19 -3.45 39.10 18.10
C GLU A 19 -3.78 39.81 16.77
N PRO A 20 -2.79 40.45 16.14
CA PRO A 20 -3.00 41.03 14.81
C PRO A 20 -3.40 39.89 13.83
N PRO A 21 -4.30 40.15 12.89
CA PRO A 21 -4.75 39.15 11.93
C PRO A 21 -3.54 38.55 11.21
N PRO A 22 -3.55 37.23 10.92
CA PRO A 22 -2.43 36.57 10.29
C PRO A 22 -2.05 37.25 8.97
N PRO A 23 -0.75 37.33 8.65
CA PRO A 23 -0.30 37.95 7.40
C PRO A 23 -0.89 37.17 6.21
N LEU A 24 -1.45 37.89 5.24
CA LEU A 24 -1.83 37.35 3.96
C LEU A 24 -0.58 36.74 3.27
N PRO A 25 -0.69 35.64 2.51
CA PRO A 25 0.47 34.95 1.94
C PRO A 25 1.34 35.88 1.11
N GLU A 26 2.66 35.81 1.31
CA GLU A 26 3.69 36.72 0.79
C GLU A 26 4.04 36.53 -0.70
N GLN A 27 3.19 35.92 -1.50
CA GLN A 27 3.36 35.96 -2.96
C GLN A 27 2.47 37.09 -3.50
N PRO A 28 3.01 38.03 -4.29
CA PRO A 28 2.18 39.05 -4.92
C PRO A 28 1.22 38.33 -5.87
N ASP A 29 0.02 38.09 -5.37
CA ASP A 29 -1.03 37.50 -6.16
C ASP A 29 -1.34 38.48 -7.30
N PHE A 30 -1.60 37.98 -8.48
CA PHE A 30 -1.95 38.79 -9.65
C PHE A 30 -3.08 39.80 -9.34
N ALA A 31 -4.00 39.45 -8.43
CA ALA A 31 -5.01 40.35 -7.91
C ALA A 31 -4.41 41.63 -7.28
N ASP A 32 -3.29 41.54 -6.58
CA ASP A 32 -2.58 42.68 -6.02
C ASP A 32 -2.01 43.60 -7.12
N ALA A 33 -1.53 43.01 -8.23
CA ALA A 33 -1.01 43.79 -9.35
C ALA A 33 -2.12 44.56 -10.10
N VAL A 34 -3.28 43.95 -10.27
CA VAL A 34 -4.45 44.59 -10.89
C VAL A 34 -5.05 45.66 -9.99
N LEU A 35 -5.21 45.38 -8.72
CA LEU A 35 -5.68 46.37 -7.74
C LEU A 35 -4.66 47.52 -7.58
N ALA A 36 -3.37 47.24 -7.77
CA ALA A 36 -2.33 48.23 -7.80
C ALA A 36 -2.39 49.14 -9.05
N ALA A 37 -2.87 48.61 -10.16
CA ALA A 37 -3.01 49.33 -11.43
C ALA A 37 -4.29 50.19 -11.54
N MET A 38 -5.28 50.02 -10.63
CA MET A 38 -6.51 50.82 -10.62
C MET A 38 -6.20 52.27 -10.32
N PRO A 39 -6.74 53.25 -11.11
CA PRO A 39 -6.43 54.66 -10.91
C PRO A 39 -7.00 55.26 -9.62
N ASN A 40 -8.01 54.63 -9.08
CA ASN A 40 -8.67 55.09 -7.88
C ASN A 40 -8.08 54.45 -6.62
N PRO A 41 -8.02 55.17 -5.49
CA PRO A 41 -7.73 54.60 -4.19
C PRO A 41 -8.71 53.46 -3.84
N VAL A 42 -8.18 52.26 -3.59
CA VAL A 42 -8.94 51.08 -3.16
C VAL A 42 -8.55 50.74 -1.73
N PHE A 43 -9.57 50.47 -0.92
CA PHE A 43 -9.48 50.15 0.49
C PHE A 43 -10.07 48.77 0.72
N VAL A 44 -9.47 47.96 1.55
CA VAL A 44 -10.08 46.77 2.12
C VAL A 44 -10.20 46.98 3.63
N PHE A 45 -11.42 47.00 4.11
CA PHE A 45 -11.71 47.16 5.53
C PHE A 45 -12.05 45.83 6.18
N GLY A 46 -11.46 45.58 7.33
CA GLY A 46 -11.77 44.42 8.17
C GLY A 46 -13.10 44.60 8.95
N PRO A 47 -13.49 43.61 9.76
CA PRO A 47 -14.76 43.62 10.51
C PRO A 47 -14.91 44.77 11.47
N GLN A 48 -13.82 45.34 11.96
CA GLN A 48 -13.79 46.46 12.94
C GLN A 48 -13.62 47.83 12.29
N ASN A 49 -13.89 47.99 10.99
CA ASN A 49 -13.72 49.24 10.23
C ASN A 49 -12.29 49.79 10.25
N THR A 50 -11.30 48.93 10.41
CA THR A 50 -9.89 49.27 10.27
C THR A 50 -9.39 48.83 8.88
N LEU A 51 -8.47 49.61 8.32
CA LEU A 51 -7.90 49.33 7.00
C LEU A 51 -7.01 48.07 7.04
N ALA A 52 -7.44 47.00 6.40
CA ALA A 52 -6.67 45.77 6.28
C ALA A 52 -5.64 45.85 5.14
N TRP A 53 -6.04 46.44 4.00
CA TRP A 53 -5.20 46.60 2.83
C TRP A 53 -5.61 47.84 2.00
N GLY A 54 -4.65 48.39 1.26
CA GLY A 54 -4.89 49.50 0.33
C GLY A 54 -3.91 49.49 -0.83
N ASN A 55 -4.41 49.81 -2.05
CA ASN A 55 -3.64 49.83 -3.25
C ASN A 55 -2.59 50.97 -3.35
N PRO A 56 -1.63 50.98 -4.31
CA PRO A 56 -0.67 52.08 -4.49
C PRO A 56 -1.28 53.47 -4.66
N PRO A 57 -2.39 53.65 -5.40
CA PRO A 57 -3.06 54.93 -5.49
C PRO A 57 -3.55 55.45 -4.12
N LEU A 58 -4.01 54.62 -3.22
CA LEU A 58 -4.35 55.00 -1.88
C LEU A 58 -3.11 55.53 -1.11
N ARG A 59 -1.99 54.82 -1.23
CA ARG A 59 -0.70 55.25 -0.64
C ARG A 59 -0.24 56.58 -1.19
N GLN A 60 -0.37 56.82 -2.50
CA GLN A 60 -0.06 58.10 -3.12
C GLN A 60 -1.02 59.19 -2.70
N ALA A 61 -2.33 58.90 -2.67
CA ALA A 61 -3.34 59.88 -2.27
C ALA A 61 -3.20 60.32 -0.81
N THR A 62 -2.75 59.42 0.05
CA THR A 62 -2.63 59.66 1.51
C THR A 62 -1.20 60.00 1.95
N GLY A 63 -0.17 59.74 1.14
CA GLY A 63 1.23 59.91 1.52
C GLY A 63 1.74 58.93 2.59
N HIS A 64 1.03 57.84 2.83
CA HIS A 64 1.40 56.84 3.82
C HIS A 64 2.01 55.59 3.17
N SER A 65 2.96 54.94 3.86
CA SER A 65 3.44 53.60 3.45
C SER A 65 2.37 52.52 3.68
N ALA A 66 2.50 51.38 3.02
CA ALA A 66 1.58 50.24 3.20
C ALA A 66 1.49 49.80 4.67
N ALA A 67 2.62 49.76 5.38
CA ALA A 67 2.68 49.40 6.78
C ALA A 67 1.99 50.43 7.68
N ALA A 68 2.12 51.74 7.35
CA ALA A 68 1.50 52.83 8.10
C ALA A 68 -0.01 52.94 7.83
N LEU A 69 -0.50 52.44 6.70
CA LEU A 69 -1.93 52.41 6.37
C LEU A 69 -2.66 51.25 7.05
N ARG A 70 -2.01 50.13 7.20
CA ARG A 70 -2.62 48.94 7.81
C ARG A 70 -3.00 49.20 9.27
N GLY A 71 -4.25 48.91 9.62
CA GLY A 71 -4.79 49.14 10.96
C GLY A 71 -5.30 50.54 11.20
N LYS A 72 -5.14 51.50 10.24
CA LYS A 72 -5.71 52.83 10.40
C LYS A 72 -7.23 52.79 10.52
N SER A 73 -7.77 53.60 11.41
CA SER A 73 -9.20 53.79 11.61
C SER A 73 -9.78 54.79 10.59
N LEU A 74 -11.11 54.80 10.42
CA LEU A 74 -11.79 55.72 9.51
C LEU A 74 -11.49 57.18 9.79
N PRO A 75 -11.48 57.66 11.07
CA PRO A 75 -11.14 59.06 11.35
C PRO A 75 -9.72 59.49 10.97
N GLU A 76 -8.80 58.54 10.89
CA GLU A 76 -7.41 58.82 10.44
C GLU A 76 -7.28 58.89 8.91
N LEU A 77 -8.22 58.30 8.17
CA LEU A 77 -8.24 58.29 6.71
C LEU A 77 -9.13 59.40 6.11
N PHE A 78 -10.28 59.70 6.76
CA PHE A 78 -11.30 60.61 6.24
C PHE A 78 -11.61 61.80 7.16
N GLY A 79 -10.98 61.91 8.32
CA GLY A 79 -11.32 62.91 9.32
C GLY A 79 -12.57 62.56 10.16
N LYS A 80 -12.71 63.22 11.30
CA LYS A 80 -13.80 62.92 12.24
C LYS A 80 -15.20 63.22 11.68
N GLY A 81 -15.33 64.19 10.76
CA GLY A 81 -16.62 64.58 10.16
C GLY A 81 -17.10 63.54 9.13
N ASP A 82 -16.19 63.07 8.28
CA ASP A 82 -16.52 62.20 7.16
C ASP A 82 -16.46 60.70 7.52
N ALA A 83 -15.75 60.38 8.61
CA ALA A 83 -15.61 59.01 9.08
C ALA A 83 -16.96 58.31 9.37
N ALA A 84 -17.92 59.04 9.93
CA ALA A 84 -19.26 58.54 10.22
C ALA A 84 -20.05 58.16 8.94
N ALA A 85 -19.87 58.95 7.85
CA ALA A 85 -20.50 58.66 6.56
C ALA A 85 -19.91 57.41 5.89
N VAL A 86 -18.57 57.23 5.99
CA VAL A 86 -17.90 56.03 5.50
C VAL A 86 -18.30 54.79 6.32
N GLU A 87 -18.37 54.92 7.65
CA GLU A 87 -18.82 53.86 8.56
C GLU A 87 -20.24 53.39 8.21
N GLN A 88 -21.14 54.35 8.00
CA GLN A 88 -22.52 54.08 7.60
C GLN A 88 -22.61 53.35 6.25
N ALA A 89 -21.72 53.71 5.31
CA ALA A 89 -21.63 52.99 4.02
C ALA A 89 -21.09 51.56 4.16
N LEU A 90 -20.07 51.36 5.02
CA LEU A 90 -19.52 50.01 5.27
C LEU A 90 -20.54 49.11 6.00
N ASP A 91 -21.26 49.65 6.97
CA ASP A 91 -22.28 48.91 7.74
C ASP A 91 -23.53 48.59 6.90
N ALA A 92 -23.90 49.50 5.99
CA ALA A 92 -24.97 49.22 5.02
C ALA A 92 -24.65 48.04 4.11
N VAL A 93 -23.40 47.94 3.68
CA VAL A 93 -22.91 46.80 2.87
C VAL A 93 -22.88 45.53 3.68
N ARG A 94 -22.44 45.56 4.94
CA ARG A 94 -22.46 44.38 5.82
C ARG A 94 -23.87 43.93 6.17
N ALA A 95 -24.81 44.86 6.21
CA ALA A 95 -26.23 44.58 6.43
C ALA A 95 -26.95 44.01 5.19
N GLY A 96 -26.22 43.79 4.08
CA GLY A 96 -26.74 43.13 2.86
C GLY A 96 -27.06 44.10 1.72
N ARG A 97 -26.59 45.34 1.71
CA ARG A 97 -26.65 46.20 0.53
C ARG A 97 -25.49 45.87 -0.42
N ASP A 98 -25.77 45.84 -1.71
CA ASP A 98 -24.76 45.55 -2.73
C ASP A 98 -23.74 46.67 -2.92
N THR A 99 -24.16 47.91 -2.68
CA THR A 99 -23.33 49.10 -2.82
C THR A 99 -23.82 50.21 -1.90
N ALA A 100 -22.89 50.97 -1.31
CA ALA A 100 -23.19 52.18 -0.60
C ALA A 100 -22.16 53.25 -0.94
N THR A 101 -22.59 54.51 -1.08
CA THR A 101 -21.74 55.65 -1.46
C THR A 101 -21.80 56.74 -0.42
N ALA A 102 -20.68 57.48 -0.30
CA ALA A 102 -20.58 58.67 0.55
C ALA A 102 -19.68 59.73 -0.11
N GLU A 103 -20.09 61.01 -0.09
CA GLU A 103 -19.24 62.11 -0.48
C GLU A 103 -18.38 62.52 0.72
N VAL A 104 -17.08 62.38 0.61
CA VAL A 104 -16.13 62.52 1.73
C VAL A 104 -14.80 63.12 1.23
N ALA A 105 -13.94 63.54 2.13
CA ALA A 105 -12.61 63.95 1.79
C ALA A 105 -11.55 63.03 2.42
N LEU A 106 -10.67 62.49 1.55
CA LEU A 106 -9.53 61.71 1.94
C LEU A 106 -8.44 62.59 2.53
N LEU A 107 -7.93 62.21 3.72
CA LEU A 107 -6.89 62.96 4.43
C LEU A 107 -5.50 62.48 4.01
N PRO A 108 -4.70 63.32 3.31
CA PRO A 108 -3.29 63.06 3.08
C PRO A 108 -2.48 63.39 4.38
N ARG A 109 -1.30 62.76 4.50
CA ARG A 109 -0.34 63.05 5.56
C ARG A 109 0.12 64.52 5.52
N GLU A 110 0.28 65.07 4.32
CA GLU A 110 0.70 66.42 4.07
C GLU A 110 -0.21 67.05 2.99
N GLY A 111 -0.74 68.26 3.21
CA GLY A 111 -1.61 68.97 2.29
C GLY A 111 -3.08 69.02 2.69
N PRO A 112 -3.93 69.66 1.89
CA PRO A 112 -5.36 69.80 2.17
C PRO A 112 -6.13 68.50 1.96
N PRO A 113 -7.29 68.28 2.66
CA PRO A 113 -8.19 67.18 2.40
C PRO A 113 -8.60 67.12 0.91
N ARG A 114 -8.69 65.94 0.35
CA ARG A 114 -9.03 65.69 -1.06
C ARG A 114 -10.47 65.22 -1.20
N PRO A 115 -11.38 66.00 -1.77
CA PRO A 115 -12.75 65.57 -2.01
C PRO A 115 -12.82 64.35 -2.91
N CYS A 116 -13.62 63.35 -2.54
CA CYS A 116 -13.84 62.16 -3.30
C CYS A 116 -15.22 61.54 -3.02
N THR A 117 -15.74 60.79 -3.98
CA THR A 117 -16.88 59.94 -3.80
C THR A 117 -16.37 58.54 -3.37
N PHE A 118 -16.65 58.15 -2.14
CA PHE A 118 -16.31 56.83 -1.61
C PHE A 118 -17.45 55.84 -1.89
N THR A 119 -17.14 54.71 -2.49
CA THR A 119 -18.10 53.62 -2.79
C THR A 119 -17.67 52.35 -2.08
N ALA A 120 -18.53 51.79 -1.22
CA ALA A 120 -18.34 50.52 -0.54
C ALA A 120 -19.07 49.38 -1.23
N ARG A 121 -18.45 48.19 -1.30
CA ARG A 121 -19.05 46.97 -1.82
C ARG A 121 -18.61 45.74 -0.99
N PRO A 122 -19.44 44.65 -0.91
CA PRO A 122 -19.04 43.45 -0.22
C PRO A 122 -17.87 42.77 -0.94
N LEU A 123 -16.93 42.23 -0.20
CA LEU A 123 -15.93 41.31 -0.74
C LEU A 123 -16.55 39.92 -0.75
N SER A 124 -17.10 39.49 -1.90
CA SER A 124 -17.79 38.19 -2.07
C SER A 124 -16.81 37.09 -2.48
N GLY A 125 -16.85 35.91 -1.83
CA GLY A 125 -16.05 34.71 -2.15
C GLY A 125 -15.18 34.23 -1.00
N ASP A 126 -14.62 33.02 -1.14
CA ASP A 126 -13.72 32.35 -0.17
C ASP A 126 -12.33 33.03 -0.03
N VAL A 127 -12.21 34.26 -0.49
CA VAL A 127 -10.94 35.01 -0.54
C VAL A 127 -11.01 36.14 0.50
N GLY A 128 -10.64 35.83 1.74
CA GLY A 128 -10.47 36.80 2.83
C GLY A 128 -11.26 36.47 4.10
N PRO A 129 -10.93 37.13 5.23
CA PRO A 129 -11.68 36.95 6.47
C PRO A 129 -13.16 37.30 6.26
N PRO A 130 -14.09 36.61 6.92
CA PRO A 130 -15.52 36.93 6.82
C PRO A 130 -15.80 38.39 7.24
N ASN A 131 -16.72 39.06 6.53
CA ASN A 131 -17.14 40.46 6.77
C ASN A 131 -16.16 41.58 6.34
N CYS A 132 -15.24 41.34 5.38
CA CYS A 132 -14.46 42.42 4.78
C CYS A 132 -15.28 43.18 3.73
N VAL A 133 -15.03 44.49 3.61
CA VAL A 133 -15.68 45.36 2.64
C VAL A 133 -14.62 46.12 1.83
N VAL A 134 -14.83 46.19 0.51
CA VAL A 134 -13.99 46.97 -0.40
C VAL A 134 -14.58 48.37 -0.56
N GLY A 135 -13.73 49.39 -0.38
CA GLY A 135 -14.04 50.78 -0.68
C GLY A 135 -13.23 51.29 -1.85
N ILE A 136 -13.82 52.10 -2.70
CA ILE A 136 -13.16 52.80 -3.82
C ILE A 136 -13.45 54.28 -3.67
N ALA A 137 -12.40 55.11 -3.69
CA ALA A 137 -12.55 56.57 -3.69
C ALA A 137 -12.33 57.17 -5.05
N ARG A 138 -13.33 57.78 -5.66
CA ARG A 138 -13.21 58.55 -6.90
C ARG A 138 -12.89 60.00 -6.58
N MET A 139 -11.71 60.47 -6.94
CA MET A 139 -11.24 61.81 -6.65
C MET A 139 -11.88 62.85 -7.56
N ALA A 140 -12.21 64.07 -7.09
CA ALA A 140 -12.66 65.18 -7.92
C ALA A 140 -11.55 65.70 -8.85
N PRO A 141 -11.83 66.09 -10.09
CA PRO A 141 -10.80 66.54 -11.04
C PRO A 141 -10.15 67.86 -10.59
N LEU A 142 -8.83 67.89 -10.57
CA LEU A 142 -7.99 69.07 -10.36
C LEU A 142 -7.64 69.74 -11.68
N SER A 143 -7.55 71.11 -11.74
CA SER A 143 -7.39 71.90 -12.94
C SER A 143 -6.01 71.75 -13.62
N THR A 144 -5.91 72.03 -14.91
CA THR A 144 -4.87 72.13 -15.97
C THR A 144 -3.40 71.74 -15.75
N ALA A 145 -2.81 71.81 -14.55
CA ALA A 145 -1.52 71.18 -14.21
C ALA A 145 -1.66 69.67 -13.98
N GLN A 146 -2.87 69.18 -13.95
CA GLN A 146 -3.25 67.78 -13.72
C GLN A 146 -3.34 66.96 -15.00
N ASP A 147 -3.52 67.60 -16.18
CA ASP A 147 -3.63 66.86 -17.46
C ASP A 147 -2.32 66.12 -17.82
N GLU A 148 -1.18 66.70 -17.45
CA GLU A 148 0.14 66.10 -17.71
C GLU A 148 0.44 64.95 -16.76
N THR A 149 0.04 65.07 -15.50
CA THR A 149 0.12 64.00 -14.51
C THR A 149 -0.83 62.86 -14.85
N LEU A 150 -2.05 63.18 -15.26
CA LEU A 150 -3.05 62.20 -15.73
C LEU A 150 -2.59 61.45 -17.01
N ARG A 151 -1.90 62.14 -17.93
CA ARG A 151 -1.32 61.47 -19.11
C ARG A 151 -0.21 60.51 -18.70
N LEU A 152 0.71 60.92 -17.83
CA LEU A 152 1.80 60.06 -17.35
C LEU A 152 1.29 58.86 -16.57
N GLU A 153 0.26 59.03 -15.73
CA GLU A 153 -0.37 57.92 -15.02
C GLU A 153 -1.12 56.98 -15.96
N ARG A 154 -1.84 57.50 -16.95
CA ARG A 154 -2.52 56.68 -17.97
C ARG A 154 -1.52 55.85 -18.78
N ASP A 155 -0.40 56.47 -19.19
CA ASP A 155 0.63 55.77 -19.99
C ASP A 155 1.36 54.72 -19.14
N ARG A 156 1.54 54.98 -17.81
CA ARG A 156 2.07 54.02 -16.88
C ARG A 156 1.13 52.84 -16.65
N LEU A 157 -0.17 53.12 -16.51
CA LEU A 157 -1.21 52.08 -16.35
C LEU A 157 -1.36 51.25 -17.63
N ALA A 158 -1.29 51.88 -18.82
CA ALA A 158 -1.31 51.18 -20.08
C ALA A 158 -0.10 50.25 -20.22
N ALA A 159 1.09 50.73 -19.83
CA ALA A 159 2.30 49.90 -19.82
C ALA A 159 2.20 48.71 -18.85
N LEU A 160 1.65 48.92 -17.64
CA LEU A 160 1.39 47.84 -16.68
C LEU A 160 0.39 46.82 -17.23
N TYR A 161 -0.74 47.29 -17.78
CA TYR A 161 -1.77 46.43 -18.37
C TYR A 161 -1.21 45.56 -19.50
N THR A 162 -0.38 46.16 -20.37
CA THR A 162 0.26 45.48 -21.50
C THR A 162 1.33 44.49 -21.05
N GLY A 163 2.04 44.82 -19.95
CA GLY A 163 3.14 43.99 -19.40
C GLY A 163 2.71 42.93 -18.39
N LEU A 164 1.42 42.80 -18.07
CA LEU A 164 0.94 41.74 -17.16
C LEU A 164 1.10 40.38 -17.82
N PRO A 165 1.72 39.37 -17.11
CA PRO A 165 1.95 38.06 -17.68
C PRO A 165 0.69 37.19 -17.78
N SER A 166 -0.41 37.60 -17.15
CA SER A 166 -1.67 36.89 -17.21
C SER A 166 -2.60 37.51 -18.27
N PRO A 167 -3.37 36.69 -18.96
CA PRO A 167 -4.40 37.15 -19.89
C PRO A 167 -5.42 38.05 -19.22
N VAL A 168 -5.55 39.29 -19.69
CA VAL A 168 -6.54 40.27 -19.17
C VAL A 168 -7.29 40.88 -20.33
N VAL A 169 -8.60 40.94 -20.20
CA VAL A 169 -9.49 41.57 -21.15
C VAL A 169 -10.35 42.62 -20.42
N HIS A 170 -10.41 43.81 -21.02
CA HIS A 170 -11.38 44.85 -20.65
C HIS A 170 -12.64 44.60 -21.46
N TYR A 171 -13.78 44.57 -20.80
CA TYR A 171 -15.06 44.31 -21.43
C TYR A 171 -16.16 45.25 -20.87
N GLU A 172 -17.23 45.40 -21.65
CA GLU A 172 -18.47 46.00 -21.21
C GLU A 172 -19.62 44.99 -21.38
N VAL A 173 -20.66 45.13 -20.57
CA VAL A 173 -21.84 44.27 -20.69
C VAL A 173 -22.91 44.97 -21.52
N GLN A 174 -23.22 44.40 -22.68
CA GLN A 174 -24.27 44.89 -23.59
C GLN A 174 -25.31 43.77 -23.82
N GLY A 175 -26.55 44.03 -23.48
CA GLY A 175 -27.63 43.05 -23.69
C GLY A 175 -27.45 41.70 -22.97
N GLY A 176 -26.61 41.65 -21.91
CA GLY A 176 -26.28 40.44 -21.19
C GLY A 176 -25.03 39.72 -21.70
N ALA A 177 -24.42 40.16 -22.78
CA ALA A 177 -23.18 39.63 -23.35
C ALA A 177 -21.95 40.46 -22.92
N ALA A 178 -20.81 39.80 -22.71
CA ALA A 178 -19.54 40.45 -22.36
C ALA A 178 -18.77 40.85 -23.61
N ILE A 179 -18.93 42.08 -24.05
CA ILE A 179 -18.31 42.60 -25.29
C ILE A 179 -16.92 43.13 -24.99
N ALA A 180 -15.90 42.57 -25.60
CA ALA A 180 -14.52 43.02 -25.41
C ALA A 180 -14.26 44.44 -25.92
N ARG A 181 -13.56 45.25 -25.10
CA ARG A 181 -13.11 46.60 -25.39
C ARG A 181 -11.61 46.71 -25.50
N GLY A 182 -10.87 45.77 -24.99
CA GLY A 182 -9.42 45.70 -25.09
C GLY A 182 -8.86 44.41 -24.50
N ALA A 183 -7.74 43.97 -25.02
CA ALA A 183 -7.01 42.84 -24.49
C ALA A 183 -5.53 43.19 -24.31
N ASN A 184 -4.84 42.55 -23.34
CA ASN A 184 -3.40 42.69 -23.21
C ASN A 184 -2.66 41.63 -24.07
N VAL A 185 -1.34 41.79 -24.20
CA VAL A 185 -0.51 40.87 -25.01
C VAL A 185 -0.62 39.42 -24.53
N ALA A 186 -0.62 39.19 -23.23
CA ALA A 186 -0.75 37.82 -22.67
C ALA A 186 -2.09 37.17 -23.05
N PHE A 187 -3.16 37.95 -23.22
CA PHE A 187 -4.44 37.43 -23.70
C PHE A 187 -4.36 36.97 -25.16
N GLU A 188 -3.72 37.82 -26.02
CA GLU A 188 -3.53 37.48 -27.43
C GLU A 188 -2.70 36.19 -27.59
N GLU A 189 -1.63 36.05 -26.81
CA GLU A 189 -0.75 34.89 -26.82
C GLU A 189 -1.47 33.61 -26.31
N ALA A 190 -2.19 33.70 -25.21
CA ALA A 190 -2.84 32.54 -24.59
C ALA A 190 -4.01 31.99 -25.43
N PHE A 191 -4.80 32.91 -26.03
CA PHE A 191 -6.00 32.51 -26.77
C PHE A 191 -5.77 32.46 -28.30
N GLY A 192 -4.62 32.91 -28.78
CA GLY A 192 -4.28 32.86 -30.21
C GLY A 192 -5.12 33.81 -31.07
N VAL A 193 -5.66 34.87 -30.47
CA VAL A 193 -6.55 35.85 -31.13
C VAL A 193 -5.96 37.25 -30.98
N SER A 194 -5.87 37.99 -32.08
CA SER A 194 -5.37 39.37 -32.02
C SER A 194 -6.37 40.31 -31.36
N ARG A 195 -5.88 41.41 -30.78
CA ARG A 195 -6.72 42.45 -30.21
C ARG A 195 -7.79 42.97 -31.18
N SER A 196 -7.48 43.05 -32.44
CA SER A 196 -8.41 43.50 -33.50
C SER A 196 -9.55 42.50 -33.76
N GLU A 197 -9.32 41.22 -33.52
CA GLU A 197 -10.32 40.16 -33.65
C GLU A 197 -11.19 40.04 -32.39
N VAL A 198 -10.65 40.41 -31.23
CA VAL A 198 -11.36 40.32 -29.93
C VAL A 198 -12.27 41.52 -29.70
N VAL A 199 -11.77 42.76 -30.00
CA VAL A 199 -12.52 43.98 -29.69
C VAL A 199 -13.83 44.06 -30.46
N GLY A 200 -14.92 44.28 -29.73
CA GLY A 200 -16.27 44.37 -30.27
C GLY A 200 -16.99 43.00 -30.39
N HIS A 201 -16.32 41.92 -30.05
CA HIS A 201 -16.91 40.59 -30.05
C HIS A 201 -17.29 40.11 -28.64
N ASP A 202 -18.25 39.20 -28.56
CA ASP A 202 -18.68 38.54 -27.34
C ASP A 202 -17.61 37.54 -26.88
N LEU A 203 -17.05 37.78 -25.70
CA LEU A 203 -16.01 36.94 -25.10
C LEU A 203 -16.46 35.50 -24.83
N ASP A 204 -17.73 35.34 -24.44
CA ASP A 204 -18.23 34.01 -24.15
C ASP A 204 -18.38 33.17 -25.43
N ALA A 205 -18.87 33.80 -26.50
CA ALA A 205 -18.95 33.14 -27.80
C ALA A 205 -17.57 32.85 -28.41
N LEU A 206 -16.56 33.66 -28.10
CA LEU A 206 -15.20 33.52 -28.66
C LEU A 206 -14.36 32.45 -27.93
N LEU A 207 -14.51 32.34 -26.60
CA LEU A 207 -13.59 31.57 -25.75
C LEU A 207 -14.19 30.33 -25.13
N ALA A 208 -15.53 30.29 -24.95
CA ALA A 208 -16.15 29.15 -24.31
C ALA A 208 -16.41 28.04 -25.34
N PRO A 209 -16.12 26.76 -24.99
CA PRO A 209 -16.59 25.63 -25.78
C PRO A 209 -18.11 25.66 -25.91
N ASP A 210 -18.64 25.20 -27.06
CA ASP A 210 -20.09 25.23 -27.37
C ASP A 210 -20.96 24.66 -26.25
N GLU A 211 -20.52 23.54 -25.65
CA GLU A 211 -21.22 22.90 -24.53
C GLU A 211 -21.19 23.69 -23.20
N ARG A 212 -20.40 24.75 -23.13
CA ARG A 212 -20.20 25.60 -21.93
C ARG A 212 -20.69 27.04 -22.10
N LEU A 213 -21.25 27.41 -23.23
CA LEU A 213 -21.77 28.76 -23.51
C LEU A 213 -22.82 29.21 -22.47
N SER A 214 -23.77 28.37 -22.12
CA SER A 214 -24.78 28.70 -21.11
C SER A 214 -24.20 28.94 -19.70
N GLN A 215 -23.09 28.27 -19.38
CA GLN A 215 -22.33 28.50 -18.14
C GLN A 215 -21.63 29.85 -18.18
N ALA A 216 -21.03 30.20 -19.33
CA ALA A 216 -20.32 31.46 -19.51
C ALA A 216 -21.29 32.66 -19.41
N GLU A 217 -22.42 32.63 -20.10
CA GLU A 217 -23.48 33.64 -19.98
C GLU A 217 -24.01 33.80 -18.54
N THR A 218 -24.09 32.69 -17.79
CA THR A 218 -24.50 32.73 -16.39
C THR A 218 -23.45 33.45 -15.53
N LEU A 219 -22.16 33.25 -15.80
CA LEU A 219 -21.08 33.95 -15.08
C LEU A 219 -21.07 35.46 -15.38
N THR A 220 -21.31 35.84 -16.64
CA THR A 220 -21.42 37.24 -17.04
C THR A 220 -22.60 37.92 -16.33
N ARG A 221 -23.76 37.27 -16.27
CA ARG A 221 -24.91 37.77 -15.50
C ARG A 221 -24.61 37.92 -14.01
N ARG A 222 -23.97 36.91 -13.40
CA ARG A 222 -23.57 37.00 -11.98
C ARG A 222 -22.58 38.12 -11.73
N ALA A 223 -21.64 38.36 -12.64
CA ALA A 223 -20.71 39.48 -12.52
C ALA A 223 -21.47 40.83 -12.45
N VAL A 224 -22.56 40.98 -13.23
CA VAL A 224 -23.42 42.15 -13.17
C VAL A 224 -24.19 42.28 -11.87
N GLU A 225 -24.74 41.15 -11.38
CA GLU A 225 -25.56 41.15 -10.14
C GLU A 225 -24.68 41.32 -8.88
N GLU A 226 -23.52 40.70 -8.81
CA GLU A 226 -22.65 40.63 -7.61
C GLU A 226 -21.49 41.67 -7.66
N GLY A 227 -21.27 42.34 -8.80
CA GLY A 227 -20.15 43.28 -9.02
C GLY A 227 -18.80 42.60 -9.28
N SER A 228 -18.67 41.32 -8.95
CA SER A 228 -17.49 40.49 -9.25
C SER A 228 -17.87 39.03 -9.28
N VAL A 229 -17.13 38.23 -10.04
CA VAL A 229 -17.30 36.78 -10.08
C VAL A 229 -15.94 36.10 -10.15
N GLN A 230 -15.78 35.04 -9.38
CA GLN A 230 -14.67 34.12 -9.48
C GLN A 230 -15.19 32.73 -9.80
N ALA A 231 -14.61 32.10 -10.84
CA ALA A 231 -14.99 30.76 -11.26
C ALA A 231 -13.85 30.01 -11.92
N GLU A 232 -13.90 28.71 -11.85
CA GLU A 232 -13.05 27.86 -12.70
C GLU A 232 -13.80 27.59 -14.01
N VAL A 233 -13.14 27.86 -15.12
CA VAL A 233 -13.73 27.77 -16.46
C VAL A 233 -12.81 27.03 -17.41
N ILE A 234 -13.39 26.36 -18.39
CA ILE A 234 -12.66 25.80 -19.53
C ILE A 234 -12.79 26.78 -20.67
N ARG A 235 -11.66 27.07 -21.32
CA ARG A 235 -11.61 27.93 -22.49
C ARG A 235 -10.84 27.26 -23.63
N GLU A 236 -11.23 27.58 -24.84
CA GLU A 236 -10.49 27.18 -26.01
C GLU A 236 -9.32 28.13 -26.23
N THR A 237 -8.15 27.56 -26.52
CA THR A 237 -6.91 28.27 -26.77
C THR A 237 -6.26 27.78 -28.08
N ASN A 238 -5.19 28.46 -28.54
CA ASN A 238 -4.40 27.98 -29.67
C ASN A 238 -3.77 26.59 -29.48
N GLU A 239 -3.60 26.17 -28.23
CA GLU A 239 -3.03 24.85 -27.84
C GLU A 239 -4.09 23.82 -27.44
N GLY A 240 -5.37 24.15 -27.62
CA GLY A 240 -6.50 23.32 -27.25
C GLY A 240 -7.22 23.82 -26.00
N ARG A 241 -8.00 22.94 -25.37
CA ARG A 241 -8.79 23.28 -24.18
C ARG A 241 -7.91 23.34 -22.95
N ARG A 242 -8.03 24.46 -22.19
CA ARG A 242 -7.31 24.70 -20.96
C ARG A 242 -8.23 25.12 -19.82
N HIS A 243 -7.82 24.86 -18.61
CA HIS A 243 -8.51 25.28 -17.40
C HIS A 243 -8.01 26.63 -16.91
N PHE A 244 -8.93 27.55 -16.72
CA PHE A 244 -8.60 28.87 -16.19
C PHE A 244 -9.38 29.18 -14.93
N ARG A 245 -8.75 29.92 -14.01
CA ARG A 245 -9.45 30.63 -12.96
C ARG A 245 -9.78 32.02 -13.51
N LEU A 246 -11.06 32.26 -13.72
CA LEU A 246 -11.60 33.54 -14.14
C LEU A 246 -11.86 34.38 -12.89
N ASN A 247 -11.28 35.60 -12.86
CA ASN A 247 -11.62 36.66 -11.93
C ASN A 247 -12.15 37.83 -12.73
N SER A 248 -13.42 38.13 -12.63
CA SER A 248 -14.07 39.26 -13.29
C SER A 248 -14.55 40.27 -12.27
N VAL A 249 -14.24 41.53 -12.49
CA VAL A 249 -14.59 42.64 -11.60
C VAL A 249 -15.15 43.78 -12.43
N LEU A 250 -16.34 44.24 -12.07
CA LEU A 250 -16.98 45.41 -12.62
C LEU A 250 -16.59 46.65 -11.82
N PHE A 251 -16.32 47.73 -12.49
CA PHE A 251 -15.88 48.99 -11.85
C PHE A 251 -16.76 50.22 -12.23
N SER A 252 -17.81 50.02 -13.01
CA SER A 252 -18.74 51.07 -13.42
C SER A 252 -20.19 50.65 -13.12
N ASP A 253 -20.98 51.52 -12.50
CA ASP A 253 -22.41 51.39 -12.26
C ASP A 253 -23.27 52.05 -13.34
N SER A 254 -22.72 52.26 -14.55
CA SER A 254 -23.43 52.84 -15.69
C SER A 254 -24.48 51.89 -16.28
N GLU A 255 -25.36 52.37 -17.15
CA GLU A 255 -26.30 51.52 -17.90
C GLU A 255 -25.59 50.43 -18.75
N THR A 256 -24.30 50.64 -19.03
CA THR A 256 -23.40 49.65 -19.62
C THR A 256 -22.24 49.39 -18.63
N PRO A 257 -22.34 48.37 -17.74
CA PRO A 257 -21.28 48.05 -16.81
C PRO A 257 -19.99 47.65 -17.51
N GLU A 258 -18.86 48.20 -17.08
CA GLU A 258 -17.53 47.86 -17.58
C GLU A 258 -16.72 47.13 -16.52
N GLY A 259 -15.87 46.20 -16.97
CA GLY A 259 -15.03 45.41 -16.08
C GLY A 259 -13.78 44.85 -16.72
N TYR A 260 -12.97 44.20 -15.89
CA TYR A 260 -11.84 43.40 -16.33
C TYR A 260 -12.11 41.91 -16.00
N ALA A 261 -11.84 41.07 -16.99
CA ALA A 261 -11.76 39.62 -16.78
C ALA A 261 -10.30 39.19 -16.87
N ILE A 262 -9.85 38.50 -15.85
CA ILE A 262 -8.49 38.00 -15.66
C ILE A 262 -8.53 36.48 -15.69
N TYR A 263 -7.72 35.89 -16.54
CA TYR A 263 -7.62 34.46 -16.67
C TYR A 263 -6.28 34.00 -16.10
N THR A 264 -6.31 33.14 -15.11
CA THR A 264 -5.11 32.46 -14.60
C THR A 264 -5.16 31.02 -15.05
N ASP A 265 -4.17 30.60 -15.85
CA ASP A 265 -4.09 29.19 -16.26
C ASP A 265 -3.84 28.31 -15.05
N ILE A 266 -4.72 27.36 -14.82
CA ILE A 266 -4.67 26.37 -13.73
C ILE A 266 -4.63 24.94 -14.29
N THR A 267 -4.33 24.78 -15.58
CA THR A 267 -4.35 23.47 -16.25
C THR A 267 -3.39 22.50 -15.58
N GLU A 268 -2.13 22.90 -15.41
CA GLU A 268 -1.13 22.07 -14.72
C GLU A 268 -1.51 21.74 -13.26
N GLN A 269 -2.13 22.70 -12.56
CA GLN A 269 -2.65 22.45 -11.22
C GLN A 269 -3.75 21.39 -11.24
N LYS A 270 -4.69 21.48 -12.18
CA LYS A 270 -5.80 20.51 -12.34
C LYS A 270 -5.31 19.13 -12.72
N GLU A 271 -4.36 19.05 -13.62
CA GLU A 271 -3.72 17.79 -14.02
C GLU A 271 -3.02 17.14 -12.84
N ARG A 272 -2.29 17.92 -12.04
CA ARG A 272 -1.66 17.41 -10.80
C ARG A 272 -2.70 16.95 -9.77
N GLU A 273 -3.76 17.75 -9.56
CA GLU A 273 -4.85 17.38 -8.65
C GLU A 273 -5.53 16.09 -9.10
N GLN A 274 -5.78 15.93 -10.40
CA GLN A 274 -6.37 14.74 -10.96
C GLN A 274 -5.45 13.52 -10.78
N THR A 275 -4.18 13.68 -11.13
CA THR A 275 -3.18 12.62 -10.94
C THR A 275 -3.11 12.15 -9.50
N LEU A 276 -3.12 13.09 -8.53
CA LEU A 276 -3.11 12.75 -7.11
C LEU A 276 -4.39 12.04 -6.67
N ARG A 277 -5.55 12.41 -7.20
CA ARG A 277 -6.82 11.74 -6.92
C ARG A 277 -6.82 10.31 -7.46
N ASP A 278 -6.37 10.14 -8.71
CA ASP A 278 -6.31 8.83 -9.35
C ASP A 278 -5.38 7.88 -8.58
N GLU A 279 -4.22 8.39 -8.13
CA GLU A 279 -3.29 7.67 -7.26
C GLU A 279 -3.94 7.27 -5.91
N GLN A 280 -4.61 8.22 -5.25
CA GLN A 280 -5.29 7.95 -3.99
C GLN A 280 -6.40 6.90 -4.14
N ASP A 281 -7.17 6.98 -5.22
CA ASP A 281 -8.27 6.06 -5.49
C ASP A 281 -7.75 4.66 -5.86
N ALA A 282 -6.63 4.57 -6.58
CA ALA A 282 -5.95 3.32 -6.84
C ALA A 282 -5.43 2.67 -5.54
N LEU A 283 -4.74 3.43 -4.68
CA LEU A 283 -4.24 2.94 -3.40
C LEU A 283 -5.38 2.52 -2.44
N ARG A 284 -6.48 3.29 -2.38
CA ARG A 284 -7.67 2.93 -1.61
C ARG A 284 -8.32 1.65 -2.13
N SER A 285 -8.37 1.48 -3.45
CA SER A 285 -8.91 0.30 -4.09
C SER A 285 -8.04 -0.92 -3.82
N MET A 286 -6.72 -0.78 -3.93
CA MET A 286 -5.75 -1.80 -3.54
C MET A 286 -5.95 -2.21 -2.08
N TYR A 287 -6.03 -1.24 -1.15
CA TYR A 287 -6.27 -1.53 0.27
C TYR A 287 -7.58 -2.30 0.50
N ARG A 288 -8.69 -1.89 -0.15
CA ARG A 288 -9.97 -2.60 -0.03
C ARG A 288 -9.91 -4.04 -0.52
N ILE A 289 -9.18 -4.29 -1.61
CA ILE A 289 -9.00 -5.64 -2.15
C ILE A 289 -8.16 -6.48 -1.20
N THR A 290 -7.04 -5.95 -0.73
CA THR A 290 -6.07 -6.67 0.11
C THR A 290 -6.58 -6.92 1.52
N ALA A 291 -7.37 -6.00 2.10
CA ALA A 291 -7.94 -6.10 3.43
C ALA A 291 -9.19 -7.00 3.52
N ASP A 292 -9.74 -7.46 2.40
CA ASP A 292 -10.91 -8.35 2.37
C ASP A 292 -10.52 -9.75 2.86
N GLN A 293 -10.80 -10.04 4.13
CA GLN A 293 -10.46 -11.32 4.76
C GLN A 293 -11.30 -12.50 4.24
N ASN A 294 -12.46 -12.23 3.63
CA ASN A 294 -13.36 -13.27 3.16
C ASN A 294 -13.10 -13.66 1.69
N ALA A 295 -12.40 -12.84 0.93
CA ALA A 295 -12.09 -13.13 -0.47
C ALA A 295 -10.93 -14.12 -0.59
N PRO A 296 -11.07 -15.19 -1.41
CA PRO A 296 -9.99 -16.08 -1.74
C PRO A 296 -8.80 -15.33 -2.37
N PHE A 297 -7.59 -15.87 -2.18
CA PHE A 297 -6.36 -15.30 -2.74
C PHE A 297 -6.47 -15.04 -4.25
N ASP A 298 -6.94 -16.03 -5.00
CA ASP A 298 -7.04 -15.95 -6.46
C ASP A 298 -7.99 -14.81 -6.91
N ASP A 299 -9.07 -14.58 -6.18
CA ASP A 299 -9.97 -13.45 -6.42
C ASP A 299 -9.33 -12.10 -6.11
N LYS A 300 -8.58 -12.01 -5.01
CA LYS A 300 -7.82 -10.80 -4.67
C LYS A 300 -6.79 -10.48 -5.75
N VAL A 301 -6.03 -11.47 -6.19
CA VAL A 301 -5.02 -11.32 -7.24
C VAL A 301 -5.66 -10.87 -8.56
N ARG A 302 -6.75 -11.50 -8.99
CA ARG A 302 -7.47 -11.11 -10.21
C ARG A 302 -7.92 -9.64 -10.13
N ARG A 303 -8.57 -9.22 -9.05
CA ARG A 303 -9.01 -7.84 -8.83
C ARG A 303 -7.85 -6.85 -8.76
N LEU A 304 -6.71 -7.25 -8.23
CA LEU A 304 -5.49 -6.43 -8.24
C LEU A 304 -4.92 -6.27 -9.63
N ILE A 305 -4.87 -7.35 -10.41
CA ILE A 305 -4.43 -7.29 -11.81
C ILE A 305 -5.36 -6.36 -12.62
N GLU A 306 -6.68 -6.47 -12.47
CA GLU A 306 -7.65 -5.58 -13.10
C GLU A 306 -7.44 -4.11 -12.69
N LEU A 307 -7.20 -3.85 -11.39
CA LEU A 307 -6.87 -2.52 -10.89
C LEU A 307 -5.57 -1.99 -11.49
N GLY A 308 -4.53 -2.82 -11.56
CA GLY A 308 -3.25 -2.46 -12.15
C GLY A 308 -3.37 -2.13 -13.64
N CYS A 309 -4.11 -2.93 -14.40
CA CYS A 309 -4.42 -2.65 -15.80
C CYS A 309 -5.10 -1.29 -15.98
N THR A 310 -6.08 -0.99 -15.13
CA THR A 310 -6.83 0.28 -15.18
C THR A 310 -5.93 1.47 -14.80
N TYR A 311 -5.12 1.35 -13.74
CA TYR A 311 -4.26 2.44 -13.26
C TYR A 311 -3.09 2.74 -14.21
N LEU A 312 -2.51 1.70 -14.82
CA LEU A 312 -1.38 1.84 -15.75
C LEU A 312 -1.83 2.12 -17.19
N ASP A 313 -3.13 2.04 -17.47
CA ASP A 313 -3.70 2.07 -18.82
C ASP A 313 -3.05 1.02 -19.74
N LEU A 314 -2.94 -0.21 -19.23
CA LEU A 314 -2.37 -1.35 -19.96
C LEU A 314 -3.40 -2.47 -20.06
N PRO A 315 -3.64 -3.04 -21.26
CA PRO A 315 -4.70 -4.02 -21.48
C PRO A 315 -4.39 -5.40 -20.90
N TYR A 316 -3.13 -5.73 -20.65
CA TYR A 316 -2.73 -7.06 -20.19
C TYR A 316 -2.08 -6.97 -18.81
N GLY A 317 -2.56 -7.78 -17.88
CA GLY A 317 -1.94 -7.98 -16.57
C GLY A 317 -1.89 -9.46 -16.23
N PHE A 318 -0.81 -9.95 -15.64
CA PHE A 318 -0.67 -11.36 -15.34
C PHE A 318 0.28 -11.64 -14.18
N LEU A 319 -0.07 -12.68 -13.42
CA LEU A 319 0.74 -13.27 -12.36
C LEU A 319 1.35 -14.57 -12.89
N THR A 320 2.64 -14.75 -12.69
CA THR A 320 3.35 -15.98 -13.09
C THR A 320 3.94 -16.70 -11.88
N ARG A 321 4.16 -17.99 -12.06
CA ARG A 321 5.04 -18.83 -11.24
C ARG A 321 6.19 -19.30 -12.10
N ILE A 322 7.39 -19.30 -11.54
CA ILE A 322 8.60 -19.76 -12.22
C ILE A 322 9.12 -20.98 -11.47
N SER A 323 9.25 -22.10 -12.17
CA SER A 323 9.83 -23.34 -11.64
C SER A 323 10.55 -24.09 -12.76
N ASP A 324 11.70 -24.67 -12.43
CA ASP A 324 12.49 -25.50 -13.35
C ASP A 324 12.76 -24.84 -14.72
N GLY A 325 13.09 -23.53 -14.70
CA GLY A 325 13.35 -22.74 -15.91
C GLY A 325 12.12 -22.49 -16.79
N THR A 326 10.92 -22.76 -16.29
CA THR A 326 9.65 -22.57 -16.99
C THR A 326 8.80 -21.54 -16.26
N GLN A 327 8.21 -20.63 -17.02
CA GLN A 327 7.20 -19.68 -16.56
C GLN A 327 5.80 -20.28 -16.76
N HIS A 328 4.98 -20.26 -15.73
CA HIS A 328 3.57 -20.67 -15.76
C HIS A 328 2.69 -19.47 -15.44
N ILE A 329 1.68 -19.18 -16.24
CA ILE A 329 0.73 -18.10 -15.98
C ILE A 329 -0.37 -18.65 -15.07
N LEU A 330 -0.47 -18.08 -13.87
CA LEU A 330 -1.45 -18.47 -12.85
C LEU A 330 -2.76 -17.70 -13.01
N GLN A 331 -2.67 -16.39 -13.17
CA GLN A 331 -3.78 -15.46 -13.34
C GLN A 331 -3.46 -14.47 -14.45
N ALA A 332 -4.47 -14.02 -15.19
CA ALA A 332 -4.29 -13.01 -16.22
C ALA A 332 -5.59 -12.24 -16.45
N THR A 333 -5.45 -11.00 -16.95
CA THR A 333 -6.51 -10.12 -17.45
C THR A 333 -6.14 -9.67 -18.85
N GLY A 334 -7.13 -9.54 -19.73
CA GLY A 334 -6.96 -9.21 -21.14
C GLY A 334 -7.07 -10.42 -22.06
N ASP A 335 -7.07 -10.16 -23.36
CA ASP A 335 -7.38 -11.14 -24.41
C ASP A 335 -6.16 -11.66 -25.20
N HIS A 336 -4.94 -11.38 -24.69
CA HIS A 336 -3.72 -11.83 -25.35
C HIS A 336 -3.64 -13.37 -25.37
N PRO A 337 -3.47 -14.03 -26.55
CA PRO A 337 -3.63 -15.48 -26.70
C PRO A 337 -2.61 -16.31 -25.93
N LEU A 338 -1.42 -15.77 -25.66
CA LEU A 338 -0.33 -16.46 -24.93
C LEU A 338 -0.28 -16.08 -23.45
N LEU A 339 -0.97 -14.99 -23.03
CA LEU A 339 -1.03 -14.52 -21.64
C LEU A 339 -2.34 -14.95 -21.00
N GLN A 340 -2.61 -16.24 -20.95
CA GLN A 340 -3.83 -16.82 -20.37
C GLN A 340 -3.50 -17.79 -19.24
N PRO A 341 -4.34 -17.91 -18.21
CA PRO A 341 -4.14 -18.88 -17.15
C PRO A 341 -3.94 -20.30 -17.67
N GLY A 342 -2.97 -21.00 -17.09
CA GLY A 342 -2.58 -22.37 -17.50
C GLY A 342 -1.62 -22.45 -18.69
N LYS A 343 -1.30 -21.33 -19.33
CA LYS A 343 -0.24 -21.31 -20.35
C LYS A 343 1.14 -21.28 -19.69
N SER A 344 2.12 -21.87 -20.39
CA SER A 344 3.51 -21.89 -19.95
C SER A 344 4.47 -21.66 -21.10
N CYS A 345 5.67 -21.22 -20.80
CA CYS A 345 6.77 -21.13 -21.75
C CYS A 345 8.12 -21.21 -21.04
N PRO A 346 9.21 -21.58 -21.75
CA PRO A 346 10.56 -21.45 -21.22
C PRO A 346 10.80 -20.01 -20.74
N LEU A 347 11.38 -19.83 -19.56
CA LEU A 347 11.70 -18.52 -19.00
C LEU A 347 12.59 -17.71 -19.96
N SER A 348 13.51 -18.38 -20.67
CA SER A 348 14.41 -17.79 -21.65
C SER A 348 13.69 -17.10 -22.83
N GLU A 349 12.43 -17.45 -23.07
CA GLU A 349 11.61 -16.89 -24.15
C GLU A 349 10.57 -15.88 -23.63
N SER A 350 10.76 -15.34 -22.42
CA SER A 350 9.82 -14.41 -21.79
C SER A 350 10.49 -13.14 -21.31
N TYR A 351 9.73 -12.04 -21.22
CA TYR A 351 10.17 -10.78 -20.60
C TYR A 351 10.51 -10.96 -19.11
N CYS A 352 9.88 -11.92 -18.44
CA CYS A 352 10.13 -12.23 -17.04
C CYS A 352 11.58 -12.69 -16.78
N ARG A 353 12.28 -13.24 -17.79
CA ARG A 353 13.72 -13.53 -17.70
C ARG A 353 14.50 -12.31 -17.21
N THR A 354 14.34 -11.18 -17.89
CA THR A 354 15.03 -9.93 -17.52
C THR A 354 14.50 -9.33 -16.23
N THR A 355 13.19 -9.51 -15.94
CA THR A 355 12.61 -9.08 -14.67
C THR A 355 13.24 -9.80 -13.48
N VAL A 356 13.56 -11.09 -13.59
CA VAL A 356 14.18 -11.85 -12.49
C VAL A 356 15.68 -11.64 -12.36
N GLU A 357 16.33 -11.12 -13.40
CA GLU A 357 17.74 -10.71 -13.34
C GLU A 357 17.96 -9.35 -12.68
N GLN A 358 16.90 -8.55 -12.56
CA GLN A 358 16.97 -7.22 -11.93
C GLN A 358 16.52 -7.31 -10.47
N GLU A 359 17.23 -6.62 -9.58
CA GLU A 359 16.94 -6.60 -8.14
C GLU A 359 15.58 -5.95 -7.80
N THR A 360 15.01 -5.15 -8.70
CA THR A 360 13.80 -4.39 -8.43
C THR A 360 12.71 -4.67 -9.47
N LEU A 361 12.51 -3.74 -10.38
CA LEU A 361 11.41 -3.74 -11.33
C LEU A 361 11.96 -3.47 -12.75
N LEU A 362 11.52 -4.26 -13.72
CA LEU A 362 11.75 -3.99 -15.13
C LEU A 362 10.61 -3.13 -15.70
N ALA A 363 10.93 -2.00 -16.31
CA ALA A 363 9.97 -1.16 -17.01
C ALA A 363 10.49 -0.83 -18.41
N VAL A 364 9.75 -1.23 -19.42
CA VAL A 364 10.06 -1.05 -20.84
C VAL A 364 8.90 -0.26 -21.48
N GLN A 365 9.17 0.97 -21.86
CA GLN A 365 8.20 1.87 -22.49
C GLN A 365 7.95 1.48 -23.95
N ASP A 366 9.03 1.20 -24.66
CA ASP A 366 9.05 0.83 -26.08
C ASP A 366 10.09 -0.28 -26.25
N ALA A 367 9.62 -1.49 -26.46
CA ALA A 367 10.48 -2.65 -26.60
C ALA A 367 11.39 -2.57 -27.83
N ALA A 368 10.92 -2.01 -28.94
CA ALA A 368 11.72 -1.85 -30.14
C ALA A 368 12.85 -0.82 -29.93
N ALA A 369 12.53 0.34 -29.35
CA ALA A 369 13.52 1.37 -29.01
C ALA A 369 14.51 0.90 -27.93
N ALA A 370 14.08 0.05 -27.01
CA ALA A 370 14.91 -0.55 -25.96
C ALA A 370 15.80 -1.73 -26.45
N GLY A 371 15.79 -2.02 -27.75
CA GLY A 371 16.66 -3.05 -28.34
C GLY A 371 16.14 -4.47 -28.24
N TRP A 372 14.84 -4.67 -27.99
CA TRP A 372 14.21 -5.99 -27.93
C TRP A 372 13.83 -6.56 -29.30
N THR A 373 14.06 -5.82 -30.38
CA THR A 373 13.85 -6.32 -31.75
C THR A 373 14.75 -7.54 -32.00
N GLY A 374 14.16 -8.68 -32.36
CA GLY A 374 14.88 -9.97 -32.51
C GLY A 374 15.09 -10.74 -31.20
N ASP A 375 14.65 -10.22 -30.06
CA ASP A 375 14.64 -10.98 -28.80
C ASP A 375 13.52 -12.04 -28.83
N PRO A 376 13.79 -13.30 -28.41
CA PRO A 376 12.78 -14.38 -28.42
C PRO A 376 11.48 -14.03 -27.69
N ALA A 377 11.55 -13.25 -26.61
CA ALA A 377 10.36 -12.82 -25.88
C ALA A 377 9.51 -11.84 -26.72
N HIS A 378 10.16 -10.89 -27.38
CA HIS A 378 9.47 -9.91 -28.22
C HIS A 378 8.87 -10.57 -29.47
N GLU A 379 9.60 -11.48 -30.14
CA GLU A 379 9.09 -12.23 -31.29
C GLU A 379 7.90 -13.12 -30.91
N LYS A 380 7.92 -13.71 -29.72
CA LYS A 380 6.88 -14.64 -29.26
C LYS A 380 5.62 -13.93 -28.80
N PHE A 381 5.75 -12.88 -27.98
CA PHE A 381 4.61 -12.21 -27.35
C PHE A 381 4.19 -10.92 -28.05
N GLY A 382 5.05 -10.28 -28.84
CA GLY A 382 4.74 -9.03 -29.56
C GLY A 382 4.39 -7.85 -28.65
N LEU A 383 4.93 -7.80 -27.43
CA LEU A 383 4.65 -6.73 -26.48
C LEU A 383 5.55 -5.52 -26.79
N GLY A 384 4.94 -4.36 -27.02
CA GLY A 384 5.63 -3.09 -27.18
C GLY A 384 5.95 -2.39 -25.86
N THR A 385 5.09 -2.58 -24.87
CA THR A 385 5.25 -2.02 -23.51
C THR A 385 5.18 -3.13 -22.48
N TYR A 386 6.04 -3.06 -21.47
CA TYR A 386 6.08 -4.02 -20.36
C TYR A 386 6.54 -3.38 -19.06
N ILE A 387 5.89 -3.75 -17.96
CA ILE A 387 6.36 -3.46 -16.61
C ILE A 387 6.12 -4.70 -15.74
N GLY A 388 7.14 -5.15 -15.00
CA GLY A 388 7.05 -6.33 -14.16
C GLY A 388 7.97 -6.27 -12.96
N SER A 389 7.53 -6.87 -11.86
CA SER A 389 8.27 -6.99 -10.61
C SER A 389 8.32 -8.42 -10.14
N GLN A 390 9.38 -8.80 -9.44
CA GLN A 390 9.55 -10.10 -8.83
C GLN A 390 8.57 -10.30 -7.68
N ILE A 391 8.17 -11.56 -7.49
CA ILE A 391 7.51 -12.04 -6.28
C ILE A 391 8.45 -13.01 -5.60
N LEU A 392 8.85 -12.66 -4.39
CA LEU A 392 9.72 -13.48 -3.56
C LEU A 392 8.89 -14.10 -2.43
N VAL A 393 9.15 -15.34 -2.11
CA VAL A 393 8.53 -16.05 -0.97
C VAL A 393 9.66 -16.66 -0.14
N ASP A 394 9.77 -16.26 1.11
CA ASP A 394 10.89 -16.63 1.99
C ASP A 394 12.27 -16.29 1.37
N GLY A 395 12.35 -15.14 0.69
CA GLY A 395 13.56 -14.71 -0.01
C GLY A 395 13.89 -15.49 -1.29
N THR A 396 13.06 -16.44 -1.67
CA THR A 396 13.24 -17.25 -2.89
C THR A 396 12.30 -16.78 -4.00
N LEU A 397 12.78 -16.75 -5.25
CA LEU A 397 11.97 -16.38 -6.39
C LEU A 397 10.78 -17.33 -6.56
N TYR A 398 9.58 -16.79 -6.45
CA TYR A 398 8.34 -17.50 -6.75
C TYR A 398 7.89 -17.29 -8.20
N GLY A 399 7.92 -16.03 -8.67
CA GLY A 399 7.45 -15.63 -9.98
C GLY A 399 7.49 -14.13 -10.21
N THR A 400 6.60 -13.62 -11.04
CA THR A 400 6.51 -12.19 -11.38
C THR A 400 5.07 -11.72 -11.49
N LEU A 401 4.82 -10.45 -11.12
CA LEU A 401 3.60 -9.72 -11.45
C LEU A 401 3.91 -8.71 -12.54
N CYS A 402 3.16 -8.76 -13.63
CA CYS A 402 3.49 -8.05 -14.85
C CYS A 402 2.27 -7.38 -15.47
N PHE A 403 2.51 -6.25 -16.15
CA PHE A 403 1.54 -5.54 -16.98
C PHE A 403 2.16 -5.21 -18.32
N ALA A 404 1.37 -5.24 -19.39
CA ALA A 404 1.89 -5.10 -20.74
C ALA A 404 0.85 -4.57 -21.72
N ALA A 405 1.34 -4.09 -22.87
CA ALA A 405 0.55 -3.77 -24.05
C ALA A 405 1.29 -4.22 -25.31
N SER A 406 0.56 -4.45 -26.40
CA SER A 406 1.16 -4.75 -27.71
C SER A 406 1.80 -3.49 -28.32
N ASP A 407 1.24 -2.33 -28.07
CA ASP A 407 1.75 -1.06 -28.59
C ASP A 407 2.78 -0.45 -27.62
N ALA A 408 3.69 0.36 -28.18
CA ALA A 408 4.61 1.16 -27.41
C ALA A 408 3.87 2.32 -26.72
N ARG A 409 4.27 2.64 -25.50
CA ARG A 409 3.69 3.73 -24.71
C ARG A 409 4.33 5.07 -25.11
N PRO A 410 3.56 6.17 -25.21
CA PRO A 410 4.11 7.47 -25.59
C PRO A 410 5.02 8.09 -24.51
N THR A 411 4.81 7.74 -23.25
CA THR A 411 5.54 8.28 -22.10
C THR A 411 6.19 7.18 -21.25
N ALA A 412 7.33 7.49 -20.64
CA ALA A 412 7.98 6.59 -19.70
C ALA A 412 7.10 6.34 -18.46
N PHE A 413 7.28 5.18 -17.83
CA PHE A 413 6.65 4.90 -16.56
C PHE A 413 7.16 5.85 -15.48
N THR A 414 6.23 6.50 -14.81
CA THR A 414 6.52 7.39 -13.68
C THR A 414 6.98 6.60 -12.46
N GLU A 415 7.68 7.26 -11.52
CA GLU A 415 8.05 6.66 -10.24
C GLU A 415 6.82 6.16 -9.44
N ARG A 416 5.68 6.85 -9.57
CA ARG A 416 4.42 6.45 -8.92
C ARG A 416 3.88 5.14 -9.47
N GLU A 417 3.86 4.99 -10.78
CA GLU A 417 3.43 3.75 -11.45
C GLU A 417 4.34 2.59 -11.10
N ARG A 418 5.66 2.81 -11.07
CA ARG A 418 6.65 1.82 -10.65
C ARG A 418 6.42 1.38 -9.20
N THR A 419 6.29 2.34 -8.28
CA THR A 419 6.00 2.10 -6.87
C THR A 419 4.69 1.33 -6.68
N PHE A 420 3.66 1.65 -7.47
CA PHE A 420 2.38 0.94 -7.39
C PHE A 420 2.51 -0.54 -7.76
N VAL A 421 3.22 -0.87 -8.83
CA VAL A 421 3.50 -2.27 -9.22
C VAL A 421 4.34 -2.99 -8.17
N GLU A 422 5.35 -2.33 -7.60
CA GLU A 422 6.15 -2.89 -6.51
C GLU A 422 5.31 -3.19 -5.26
N LEU A 423 4.41 -2.28 -4.88
CA LEU A 423 3.51 -2.49 -3.75
C LEU A 423 2.59 -3.69 -3.96
N MET A 424 2.04 -3.85 -5.17
CA MET A 424 1.22 -5.01 -5.54
C MET A 424 2.02 -6.30 -5.46
N SER A 425 3.25 -6.31 -5.97
CA SER A 425 4.13 -7.48 -5.94
C SER A 425 4.55 -7.85 -4.52
N ARG A 426 4.88 -6.87 -3.68
CA ARG A 426 5.19 -7.08 -2.26
C ARG A 426 4.00 -7.63 -1.49
N TRP A 427 2.80 -7.12 -1.76
CA TRP A 427 1.59 -7.69 -1.17
C TRP A 427 1.39 -9.15 -1.58
N ALA A 428 1.57 -9.47 -2.87
CA ALA A 428 1.45 -10.83 -3.36
C ALA A 428 2.48 -11.77 -2.70
N SER A 429 3.72 -11.32 -2.52
CA SER A 429 4.76 -12.01 -1.77
C SER A 429 4.31 -12.33 -0.35
N TYR A 430 3.90 -11.31 0.39
CA TYR A 430 3.44 -11.44 1.78
C TYR A 430 2.26 -12.40 1.93
N GLU A 431 1.26 -12.30 1.07
CA GLU A 431 0.08 -13.15 1.13
C GLU A 431 0.42 -14.62 0.82
N LEU A 432 1.34 -14.87 -0.13
CA LEU A 432 1.84 -16.21 -0.44
C LEU A 432 2.65 -16.80 0.72
N GLU A 433 3.50 -16.02 1.38
CA GLU A 433 4.24 -16.44 2.57
C GLU A 433 3.27 -16.79 3.72
N HIS A 434 2.31 -15.91 3.97
CA HIS A 434 1.30 -16.13 5.02
C HIS A 434 0.48 -17.40 4.76
N ARG A 435 0.05 -17.62 3.53
CA ARG A 435 -0.69 -18.82 3.14
C ARG A 435 0.13 -20.09 3.34
N ARG A 436 1.41 -20.10 2.92
CA ARG A 436 2.31 -21.25 3.15
C ARG A 436 2.49 -21.55 4.63
N ALA A 437 2.71 -20.51 5.43
CA ALA A 437 2.86 -20.67 6.88
C ALA A 437 1.59 -21.24 7.51
N THR A 438 0.41 -20.76 7.10
CA THR A 438 -0.88 -21.26 7.58
C THR A 438 -1.10 -22.73 7.18
N GLU A 439 -0.89 -23.09 5.92
CA GLU A 439 -0.99 -24.47 5.44
C GLU A 439 -0.02 -25.41 6.18
N GLN A 440 1.17 -24.91 6.49
CA GLN A 440 2.16 -25.70 7.25
C GLN A 440 1.72 -25.93 8.70
N LEU A 441 1.17 -24.89 9.34
CA LEU A 441 0.62 -24.98 10.69
C LEU A 441 -0.60 -25.93 10.75
N GLU A 442 -1.48 -25.86 9.77
CA GLU A 442 -2.64 -26.77 9.67
C GLU A 442 -2.17 -28.22 9.53
N ARG A 443 -1.22 -28.50 8.66
CA ARG A 443 -0.64 -29.86 8.51
C ARG A 443 0.06 -30.35 9.78
N GLN A 444 0.72 -29.45 10.52
CA GLN A 444 1.32 -29.79 11.81
C GLN A 444 0.25 -30.09 12.85
N ASN A 445 -0.81 -29.28 12.92
CA ASN A 445 -1.94 -29.53 13.80
C ASN A 445 -2.64 -30.87 13.51
N GLU A 446 -2.94 -31.14 12.24
CA GLU A 446 -3.52 -32.43 11.84
C GLU A 446 -2.64 -33.62 12.24
N ARG A 447 -1.31 -33.48 12.09
CA ARG A 447 -0.37 -34.53 12.55
C ARG A 447 -0.41 -34.69 14.07
N LEU A 448 -0.45 -33.59 14.81
CA LEU A 448 -0.53 -33.62 16.27
C LEU A 448 -1.85 -34.21 16.76
N ASP A 449 -2.97 -33.87 16.15
CA ASP A 449 -4.28 -34.40 16.50
C ASP A 449 -4.37 -35.92 16.21
N ASN A 450 -3.88 -36.35 15.06
CA ASN A 450 -3.80 -37.77 14.70
C ASN A 450 -2.90 -38.54 15.68
N PHE A 451 -1.75 -37.98 16.03
CA PHE A 451 -0.83 -38.55 17.00
C PHE A 451 -1.47 -38.69 18.40
N ALA A 452 -2.09 -37.59 18.88
CA ALA A 452 -2.79 -37.61 20.19
C ALA A 452 -3.94 -38.62 20.21
N GLY A 453 -4.65 -38.76 19.08
CA GLY A 453 -5.72 -39.76 18.93
C GLY A 453 -5.22 -41.20 19.05
N LEU A 454 -4.13 -41.54 18.35
CA LEU A 454 -3.48 -42.86 18.39
C LEU A 454 -3.00 -43.18 19.82
N VAL A 455 -2.26 -42.25 20.42
CA VAL A 455 -1.76 -42.38 21.80
C VAL A 455 -2.88 -42.64 22.81
N ALA A 456 -3.94 -41.82 22.74
CA ALA A 456 -5.08 -41.97 23.67
C ALA A 456 -5.80 -43.30 23.49
N HIS A 457 -5.90 -43.82 22.26
CA HIS A 457 -6.48 -45.12 21.95
C HIS A 457 -5.62 -46.24 22.53
N ASP A 458 -4.32 -46.22 22.29
CA ASP A 458 -3.40 -47.30 22.66
C ASP A 458 -3.15 -47.37 24.18
N LEU A 459 -3.17 -46.24 24.87
CA LEU A 459 -3.14 -46.21 26.35
C LEU A 459 -4.48 -46.66 26.98
N ARG A 460 -5.61 -46.33 26.33
CA ARG A 460 -6.93 -46.68 26.87
C ARG A 460 -7.19 -48.19 26.83
N ASN A 461 -6.68 -48.91 25.83
CA ASN A 461 -6.87 -50.33 25.67
C ASN A 461 -6.29 -51.14 26.84
N PRO A 462 -5.00 -51.08 27.19
CA PRO A 462 -4.45 -51.80 28.34
C PRO A 462 -5.05 -51.29 29.67
N LEU A 463 -5.37 -49.98 29.77
CA LEU A 463 -6.05 -49.46 30.96
C LEU A 463 -7.42 -50.11 31.18
N ASN A 464 -8.20 -50.30 30.12
CA ASN A 464 -9.50 -50.97 30.20
C ASN A 464 -9.34 -52.47 30.57
N VAL A 465 -8.31 -53.14 30.05
CA VAL A 465 -7.98 -54.51 30.40
C VAL A 465 -7.61 -54.59 31.89
N ALA A 466 -6.70 -53.74 32.36
CA ALA A 466 -6.30 -53.68 33.77
C ALA A 466 -7.49 -53.44 34.69
N LYS A 467 -8.35 -52.47 34.36
CA LYS A 467 -9.57 -52.14 35.09
C LYS A 467 -10.56 -53.30 35.13
N GLY A 468 -10.87 -53.89 33.98
CA GLY A 468 -11.82 -55.02 33.93
C GLY A 468 -11.29 -56.26 34.65
N ARG A 469 -9.95 -56.49 34.63
CA ARG A 469 -9.35 -57.58 35.40
C ARG A 469 -9.34 -57.30 36.90
N LEU A 470 -9.16 -56.06 37.33
CA LEU A 470 -9.22 -55.64 38.71
C LEU A 470 -10.63 -55.83 39.27
N GLU A 471 -11.68 -55.43 38.53
CA GLU A 471 -13.08 -55.70 38.90
C GLU A 471 -13.35 -57.22 39.11
N LEU A 472 -12.79 -58.08 38.22
CA LEU A 472 -12.92 -59.53 38.38
C LEU A 472 -12.17 -60.04 39.58
N VAL A 473 -11.02 -59.54 39.98
CA VAL A 473 -10.32 -59.87 41.22
C VAL A 473 -11.17 -59.51 42.45
N GLU A 474 -11.79 -58.28 42.39
CA GLU A 474 -12.66 -57.83 43.51
C GLU A 474 -13.93 -58.68 43.63
N ASP A 475 -14.55 -59.13 42.54
CA ASP A 475 -15.79 -59.86 42.50
C ASP A 475 -15.59 -61.36 42.80
N THR A 476 -14.47 -61.94 42.37
CA THR A 476 -14.25 -63.42 42.45
C THR A 476 -13.19 -63.84 43.42
N GLU A 477 -12.39 -62.90 43.96
CA GLU A 477 -11.19 -63.15 44.77
C GLU A 477 -10.14 -64.05 44.07
N ASP A 478 -10.25 -64.19 42.73
CA ASP A 478 -9.32 -64.98 41.92
C ASP A 478 -8.06 -64.16 41.56
N LEU A 479 -6.96 -64.44 42.24
CA LEU A 479 -5.66 -63.80 42.06
C LEU A 479 -4.98 -64.14 40.72
N SER A 480 -5.50 -65.13 39.97
CA SER A 480 -4.96 -65.44 38.61
C SER A 480 -5.04 -64.27 37.62
N HIS A 481 -5.95 -63.30 37.85
CA HIS A 481 -6.10 -62.13 37.06
C HIS A 481 -4.99 -61.05 37.25
N LEU A 482 -4.22 -61.13 38.37
CA LEU A 482 -3.14 -60.18 38.69
C LEU A 482 -2.05 -60.16 37.59
N SER A 483 -1.71 -61.32 37.04
CA SER A 483 -0.72 -61.41 35.95
C SER A 483 -1.16 -60.69 34.67
N ALA A 484 -2.46 -60.63 34.40
CA ALA A 484 -2.99 -59.86 33.25
C ALA A 484 -3.00 -58.35 33.52
N ILE A 485 -3.21 -57.95 34.81
CA ILE A 485 -3.07 -56.53 35.19
C ILE A 485 -1.62 -56.08 35.08
N ASP A 486 -0.69 -56.88 35.55
CA ASP A 486 0.76 -56.58 35.48
C ASP A 486 1.22 -56.42 34.02
N ARG A 487 0.82 -57.34 33.12
CA ARG A 487 1.09 -57.22 31.68
C ARG A 487 0.47 -55.97 31.07
N ALA A 488 -0.76 -55.61 31.47
CA ALA A 488 -1.41 -54.41 30.93
C ALA A 488 -0.70 -53.13 31.39
N LEU A 489 -0.23 -53.07 32.65
CA LEU A 489 0.55 -51.95 33.16
C LEU A 489 1.94 -51.86 32.48
N ALA A 490 2.64 -52.99 32.35
CA ALA A 490 3.92 -53.05 31.61
C ALA A 490 3.76 -52.56 30.17
N ARG A 491 2.64 -52.90 29.52
CA ARG A 491 2.33 -52.42 28.19
C ARG A 491 2.09 -50.90 28.14
N MET A 492 1.48 -50.32 29.15
CA MET A 492 1.31 -48.86 29.25
C MET A 492 2.66 -48.17 29.44
N ASP A 493 3.55 -48.69 30.29
CA ASP A 493 4.89 -48.16 30.47
C ASP A 493 5.68 -48.20 29.15
N GLU A 494 5.59 -49.30 28.42
CA GLU A 494 6.22 -49.44 27.08
C GLU A 494 5.71 -48.37 26.09
N ILE A 495 4.39 -48.14 26.00
CA ILE A 495 3.81 -47.12 25.15
C ILE A 495 4.28 -45.73 25.58
N ILE A 496 4.34 -45.41 26.87
CA ILE A 496 4.81 -44.15 27.41
C ILE A 496 6.29 -43.91 27.02
N GLU A 497 7.10 -44.94 27.16
CA GLU A 497 8.49 -44.88 26.79
C GLU A 497 8.68 -44.69 25.28
N ASP A 498 7.87 -45.35 24.43
CA ASP A 498 7.86 -45.17 22.99
C ASP A 498 7.49 -43.75 22.59
N LEU A 499 6.51 -43.15 23.28
CA LEU A 499 6.12 -41.75 23.13
C LEU A 499 7.25 -40.78 23.48
N LEU A 500 7.93 -41.01 24.58
CA LEU A 500 9.09 -40.20 24.99
C LEU A 500 10.20 -40.27 23.92
N ALA A 501 10.45 -41.44 23.32
CA ALA A 501 11.44 -41.60 22.28
C ALA A 501 11.10 -40.81 21.02
N ILE A 502 9.82 -40.80 20.60
CA ILE A 502 9.36 -40.00 19.46
C ILE A 502 9.51 -38.50 19.75
N THR A 503 9.16 -38.04 20.96
CA THR A 503 9.30 -36.63 21.34
C THR A 503 10.75 -36.14 21.41
N TRP A 504 11.66 -37.00 21.84
CA TRP A 504 13.10 -36.70 21.89
C TRP A 504 13.75 -36.77 20.50
N GLY A 505 13.25 -37.63 19.63
CA GLY A 505 13.77 -37.77 18.27
C GLY A 505 13.60 -36.52 17.38
N GLY A 506 12.68 -35.60 17.73
CA GLY A 506 12.51 -34.33 17.03
C GLY A 506 13.61 -33.28 17.30
N GLN A 507 14.48 -33.50 18.30
CA GLN A 507 15.63 -32.63 18.57
C GLN A 507 16.87 -33.18 17.87
N LYS A 508 17.45 -32.34 16.97
CA LYS A 508 18.76 -32.65 16.39
C LYS A 508 19.81 -32.79 17.50
N LEU A 509 20.55 -33.89 17.47
CA LEU A 509 21.65 -34.11 18.37
C LEU A 509 22.77 -33.11 18.13
N SER A 510 23.36 -32.59 19.21
CA SER A 510 24.58 -31.80 19.14
C SER A 510 25.80 -32.74 19.09
N ASN A 511 26.93 -32.25 18.62
CA ASN A 511 28.18 -33.02 18.64
C ASN A 511 28.65 -33.46 20.05
N GLU A 512 28.13 -32.79 21.09
CA GLU A 512 28.43 -33.08 22.49
C GLU A 512 27.62 -34.28 23.03
N ASP A 513 26.50 -34.61 22.37
CA ASP A 513 25.63 -35.75 22.75
C ASP A 513 26.10 -37.08 22.13
N LEU A 514 27.08 -37.04 21.22
CA LEU A 514 27.57 -38.20 20.47
C LEU A 514 28.89 -38.74 21.02
N GLU A 515 28.92 -40.01 21.36
CA GLU A 515 30.12 -40.76 21.79
C GLU A 515 30.33 -42.01 20.95
N TYR A 516 31.57 -42.56 20.94
CA TYR A 516 31.84 -43.82 20.26
C TYR A 516 31.31 -45.00 21.11
N CYS A 517 30.17 -45.53 20.73
CA CYS A 517 29.52 -46.67 21.32
C CYS A 517 30.07 -47.98 20.78
N ASP A 518 30.42 -48.90 21.65
CA ASP A 518 30.73 -50.29 21.25
C ASP A 518 29.44 -51.03 20.95
N LEU A 519 29.18 -51.21 19.64
CA LEU A 519 27.95 -51.85 19.16
C LEU A 519 27.84 -53.29 19.65
N ALA A 520 28.95 -54.04 19.79
CA ALA A 520 28.96 -55.40 20.27
C ALA A 520 28.43 -55.48 21.71
N SER A 521 28.87 -54.56 22.58
CA SER A 521 28.44 -54.50 23.99
C SER A 521 26.96 -54.11 24.09
N LEU A 522 26.50 -53.15 23.25
CA LEU A 522 25.09 -52.76 23.22
C LEU A 522 24.18 -53.90 22.74
N ILE A 523 24.57 -54.62 21.67
CA ILE A 523 23.86 -55.78 21.13
C ILE A 523 23.71 -56.83 22.22
N ALA A 524 24.79 -57.18 22.92
CA ALA A 524 24.75 -58.17 24.02
C ALA A 524 23.81 -57.72 25.17
N SER A 525 23.89 -56.45 25.59
CA SER A 525 23.03 -55.89 26.60
C SER A 525 21.53 -55.86 26.23
N CYS A 526 21.22 -55.54 24.95
CA CYS A 526 19.85 -55.60 24.47
C CYS A 526 19.33 -57.03 24.40
N TRP A 527 20.21 -57.97 23.95
CA TRP A 527 19.83 -59.37 23.83
C TRP A 527 19.59 -60.08 25.15
N GLU A 528 20.30 -59.76 26.21
CA GLU A 528 20.08 -60.29 27.60
C GLU A 528 18.66 -60.00 28.12
N ARG A 529 17.98 -59.03 27.56
CA ARG A 529 16.61 -58.65 27.92
C ARG A 529 15.56 -59.38 27.10
N VAL A 530 15.96 -60.11 26.06
CA VAL A 530 15.09 -60.90 25.20
C VAL A 530 14.83 -62.25 25.89
N ASP A 531 13.58 -62.47 26.32
CA ASP A 531 13.17 -63.71 27.02
C ASP A 531 12.57 -64.74 26.03
N VAL A 532 13.33 -65.06 24.97
CA VAL A 532 12.92 -66.06 23.97
C VAL A 532 14.07 -67.07 23.78
N PRO A 533 14.01 -68.22 24.47
CA PRO A 533 15.12 -69.16 24.52
C PRO A 533 15.51 -69.82 23.19
N GLU A 534 14.60 -69.87 22.19
CA GLU A 534 14.83 -70.51 20.89
C GLU A 534 15.33 -69.50 19.82
N ALA A 535 15.28 -68.18 20.08
CA ALA A 535 15.80 -67.15 19.16
C ALA A 535 17.34 -67.12 19.17
N GLY A 536 17.94 -66.92 17.96
CA GLY A 536 19.40 -66.84 17.77
C GLY A 536 19.88 -65.42 17.51
N LEU A 537 21.10 -65.11 18.01
CA LEU A 537 21.76 -63.85 17.68
C LEU A 537 23.16 -64.12 17.12
N VAL A 538 23.46 -63.51 15.99
CA VAL A 538 24.80 -63.55 15.35
C VAL A 538 25.32 -62.12 15.21
N ALA A 539 26.38 -61.81 15.95
CA ALA A 539 27.10 -60.53 15.81
C ALA A 539 28.29 -60.75 14.82
N ASP A 540 28.19 -60.16 13.64
CA ASP A 540 29.16 -60.34 12.55
C ASP A 540 30.09 -59.10 12.51
N ASP A 541 31.08 -59.09 13.42
CA ASP A 541 32.08 -58.01 13.57
C ASP A 541 31.46 -56.57 13.62
N PRO A 542 30.55 -56.29 14.56
CA PRO A 542 29.87 -55.01 14.64
C PRO A 542 30.87 -53.90 14.97
N PRO A 543 30.78 -52.74 14.30
CA PRO A 543 31.75 -51.65 14.49
C PRO A 543 31.45 -50.83 15.73
N ARG A 544 32.40 -49.98 16.15
CA ARG A 544 32.11 -48.89 17.04
C ARG A 544 31.46 -47.75 16.26
N VAL A 545 30.34 -47.24 16.75
CA VAL A 545 29.51 -46.22 16.07
C VAL A 545 29.43 -44.97 16.91
N ARG A 546 29.63 -43.81 16.31
CA ARG A 546 29.46 -42.52 17.00
C ARG A 546 27.99 -42.19 17.09
N ALA A 547 27.42 -42.30 18.29
CA ALA A 547 25.97 -42.19 18.55
C ALA A 547 25.69 -41.69 19.96
N ASP A 548 24.41 -41.34 20.21
CA ASP A 548 23.84 -41.32 21.55
C ASP A 548 23.56 -42.77 21.98
N ALA A 549 24.23 -43.24 23.04
CA ALA A 549 24.16 -44.62 23.50
C ALA A 549 22.74 -45.05 23.84
N ASN A 550 21.95 -44.20 24.49
CA ASN A 550 20.58 -44.53 24.92
C ASN A 550 19.65 -44.66 23.70
N ARG A 551 19.78 -43.76 22.73
CA ARG A 551 18.98 -43.79 21.50
C ARG A 551 19.37 -44.99 20.63
N LEU A 552 20.67 -45.29 20.51
CA LEU A 552 21.16 -46.44 19.75
C LEU A 552 20.70 -47.76 20.38
N GLN A 553 20.75 -47.88 21.72
CA GLN A 553 20.21 -49.03 22.45
C GLN A 553 18.72 -49.22 22.11
N ARG A 554 17.94 -48.17 22.15
CA ARG A 554 16.51 -48.24 21.87
C ARG A 554 16.18 -48.60 20.41
N LEU A 555 17.01 -48.14 19.48
CA LEU A 555 16.93 -48.55 18.06
C LEU A 555 17.09 -50.10 17.95
N LEU A 556 18.13 -50.61 18.59
CA LEU A 556 18.39 -52.05 18.59
C LEU A 556 17.25 -52.84 19.26
N GLU A 557 16.78 -52.42 20.45
CA GLU A 557 15.68 -53.06 21.17
C GLU A 557 14.39 -53.11 20.30
N ASN A 558 14.07 -52.02 19.54
CA ASN A 558 12.94 -52.04 18.63
C ASN A 558 13.11 -52.97 17.45
N LEU A 559 14.31 -53.03 16.84
CA LEU A 559 14.57 -53.93 15.71
C LEU A 559 14.56 -55.40 16.17
N PHE A 560 15.12 -55.71 17.35
CA PHE A 560 15.13 -57.05 17.91
C PHE A 560 13.71 -57.52 18.22
N ARG A 561 12.92 -56.68 18.90
CA ARG A 561 11.53 -56.96 19.20
C ARG A 561 10.71 -57.22 17.91
N ASN A 562 10.86 -56.38 16.91
CA ASN A 562 10.17 -56.57 15.63
C ASN A 562 10.53 -57.89 14.98
N ALA A 563 11.81 -58.27 14.99
CA ALA A 563 12.26 -59.54 14.41
C ALA A 563 11.63 -60.73 15.13
N ILE A 564 11.53 -60.72 16.44
CA ILE A 564 10.92 -61.76 17.24
C ILE A 564 9.41 -61.82 17.03
N GLU A 565 8.73 -60.67 17.09
CA GLU A 565 7.27 -60.58 16.97
C GLU A 565 6.79 -61.02 15.56
N HIS A 566 7.59 -60.80 14.52
CA HIS A 566 7.21 -61.12 13.13
C HIS A 566 7.94 -62.32 12.55
N GLY A 567 9.15 -62.64 13.03
CA GLY A 567 9.96 -63.76 12.54
C GLY A 567 9.59 -65.10 13.24
N GLY A 568 9.03 -65.02 14.45
CA GLY A 568 8.71 -66.22 15.24
C GLY A 568 9.70 -66.50 16.36
N GLU A 569 9.41 -67.55 17.17
CA GLU A 569 10.20 -67.90 18.38
C GLU A 569 11.60 -68.45 18.06
N ASP A 570 11.82 -68.99 16.84
CA ASP A 570 13.07 -69.58 16.36
C ASP A 570 13.86 -68.65 15.40
N VAL A 571 13.51 -67.36 15.35
CA VAL A 571 14.13 -66.37 14.48
C VAL A 571 15.61 -66.17 14.79
N THR A 572 16.46 -66.02 13.77
CA THR A 572 17.86 -65.68 13.89
C THR A 572 18.11 -64.23 13.45
N LEU A 573 18.53 -63.41 14.39
CA LEU A 573 18.96 -62.04 14.07
C LEU A 573 20.44 -62.02 13.80
N ARG A 574 20.84 -61.20 12.80
CA ARG A 574 22.22 -60.91 12.50
C ARG A 574 22.46 -59.43 12.50
N VAL A 575 23.50 -58.97 13.19
CA VAL A 575 23.96 -57.58 13.20
C VAL A 575 25.41 -57.54 12.70
N GLY A 576 25.69 -56.69 11.74
CA GLY A 576 27.01 -56.60 11.14
C GLY A 576 27.36 -55.22 10.60
N ALA A 577 28.63 -55.07 10.17
CA ALA A 577 29.18 -53.81 9.67
C ALA A 577 28.78 -53.55 8.23
N LEU A 578 28.54 -52.27 7.89
CA LEU A 578 28.54 -51.70 6.55
C LEU A 578 29.74 -50.78 6.38
N ASP A 579 30.02 -50.34 5.16
CA ASP A 579 31.16 -49.45 4.90
C ASP A 579 31.08 -48.12 5.65
N ASP A 580 29.87 -47.60 5.79
CA ASP A 580 29.55 -46.33 6.47
C ASP A 580 28.41 -46.47 7.49
N GLY A 581 28.34 -47.62 8.19
CA GLY A 581 27.28 -47.88 9.14
C GLY A 581 27.21 -49.32 9.60
N PHE A 582 25.98 -49.81 9.86
CA PHE A 582 25.71 -51.18 10.29
C PHE A 582 24.34 -51.65 9.78
N PHE A 583 24.10 -52.94 9.82
CA PHE A 583 22.82 -53.54 9.48
C PHE A 583 22.30 -54.44 10.61
N VAL A 584 20.98 -54.57 10.65
CA VAL A 584 20.27 -55.59 11.43
C VAL A 584 19.38 -56.36 10.47
N GLU A 585 19.53 -57.67 10.41
CA GLU A 585 18.70 -58.53 9.56
C GLU A 585 18.16 -59.72 10.35
N ASP A 586 17.00 -60.21 9.91
CA ASP A 586 16.37 -61.42 10.42
C ASP A 586 16.21 -62.47 9.30
N ASP A 587 15.92 -63.73 9.68
CA ASP A 587 15.59 -64.81 8.76
C ASP A 587 14.08 -65.13 8.71
N GLY A 588 13.24 -64.16 9.12
CA GLY A 588 11.80 -64.23 9.15
C GLY A 588 11.16 -64.12 7.72
N PRO A 589 9.85 -63.83 7.66
CA PRO A 589 9.11 -63.78 6.40
C PRO A 589 9.42 -62.56 5.52
N GLY A 590 10.20 -61.60 6.04
CA GLY A 590 10.55 -60.38 5.33
C GLY A 590 9.38 -59.38 5.19
N ILE A 591 9.64 -58.24 4.51
CA ILE A 591 8.64 -57.18 4.29
C ILE A 591 8.47 -57.00 2.76
N PRO A 592 7.22 -57.19 2.25
CA PRO A 592 6.94 -56.99 0.81
C PRO A 592 7.34 -55.59 0.32
N SER A 593 7.90 -55.51 -0.88
CA SER A 593 8.44 -54.26 -1.43
C SER A 593 7.42 -53.14 -1.60
N ASP A 594 6.14 -53.47 -1.76
CA ASP A 594 5.03 -52.51 -1.83
C ASP A 594 4.61 -51.96 -0.46
N GLN A 595 5.05 -52.60 0.65
CA GLN A 595 4.76 -52.18 2.00
C GLN A 595 5.94 -51.50 2.71
N GLN A 596 7.15 -51.54 2.15
CA GLN A 596 8.38 -51.04 2.78
C GLN A 596 8.32 -49.53 3.15
N GLU A 597 7.65 -48.69 2.35
CA GLU A 597 7.45 -47.29 2.70
C GLU A 597 6.35 -47.08 3.75
N GLU A 598 5.37 -48.03 3.80
CA GLU A 598 4.21 -47.89 4.65
C GLU A 598 4.49 -48.34 6.10
N VAL A 599 5.32 -49.39 6.24
CA VAL A 599 5.70 -49.90 7.58
C VAL A 599 6.54 -48.93 8.41
N LEU A 600 7.17 -47.93 7.76
CA LEU A 600 7.94 -46.88 8.42
C LEU A 600 7.07 -45.69 8.91
N LYS A 601 5.78 -45.68 8.58
CA LYS A 601 4.84 -44.63 9.06
C LYS A 601 4.34 -44.96 10.47
N ALA A 602 4.23 -43.93 11.30
CA ALA A 602 3.71 -44.09 12.67
C ALA A 602 2.27 -44.66 12.66
N GLY A 603 2.04 -45.67 13.48
CA GLY A 603 0.75 -46.30 13.62
C GLY A 603 0.50 -47.48 12.66
N TYR A 604 1.47 -47.88 11.85
CA TYR A 604 1.37 -49.10 11.05
C TYR A 604 1.73 -50.34 11.92
N SER A 605 0.81 -51.26 12.08
CA SER A 605 1.05 -52.55 12.70
C SER A 605 0.33 -53.65 11.94
N SER A 606 1.02 -54.76 11.67
CA SER A 606 0.45 -55.95 11.11
C SER A 606 -0.12 -56.92 12.20
N ASN A 607 0.14 -56.62 13.46
CA ASN A 607 -0.35 -57.34 14.62
C ASN A 607 -1.34 -56.48 15.42
N GLU A 608 -2.51 -57.04 15.81
CA GLU A 608 -3.52 -56.33 16.61
C GLU A 608 -3.01 -55.92 18.01
N GLU A 609 -1.97 -56.55 18.52
CA GLU A 609 -1.35 -56.26 19.81
C GLU A 609 -0.16 -55.27 19.70
N GLY A 610 0.33 -54.98 18.50
CA GLY A 610 1.46 -54.09 18.25
C GLY A 610 1.09 -52.59 18.35
N THR A 611 1.98 -51.74 18.90
CA THR A 611 1.76 -50.28 18.97
C THR A 611 1.89 -49.57 17.61
N GLY A 612 2.47 -50.25 16.62
CA GLY A 612 2.80 -49.62 15.36
C GLY A 612 3.81 -48.45 15.44
N LEU A 613 4.45 -48.28 16.61
CA LEU A 613 5.41 -47.18 16.84
C LEU A 613 6.87 -47.61 16.66
N GLY A 614 7.20 -48.89 16.76
CA GLY A 614 8.58 -49.39 16.79
C GLY A 614 9.43 -48.95 15.61
N LEU A 615 8.98 -49.19 14.37
CA LEU A 615 9.73 -48.77 13.18
C LEU A 615 9.74 -47.24 12.97
N SER A 616 8.70 -46.53 13.44
CA SER A 616 8.71 -45.06 13.42
C SER A 616 9.69 -44.48 14.44
N ILE A 617 9.93 -45.16 15.57
CA ILE A 617 10.99 -44.82 16.54
C ILE A 617 12.36 -45.04 15.90
N VAL A 618 12.57 -46.19 15.25
CA VAL A 618 13.83 -46.47 14.52
C VAL A 618 14.11 -45.34 13.53
N LYS A 619 13.14 -45.01 12.69
CA LYS A 619 13.27 -43.92 11.69
C LYS A 619 13.58 -42.58 12.36
N THR A 620 12.91 -42.25 13.43
CA THR A 620 13.10 -40.98 14.19
C THR A 620 14.50 -40.90 14.78
N ILE A 621 15.03 -42.01 15.31
CA ILE A 621 16.40 -42.08 15.87
C ILE A 621 17.45 -41.92 14.76
N VAL A 622 17.25 -42.60 13.63
CA VAL A 622 18.13 -42.50 12.46
C VAL A 622 18.17 -41.07 11.93
N ASP A 623 17.00 -40.44 11.75
CA ASP A 623 16.90 -39.05 11.26
C ASP A 623 17.54 -38.04 12.25
N ALA A 624 17.41 -38.27 13.57
CA ALA A 624 18.01 -37.42 14.61
C ALA A 624 19.54 -37.46 14.60
N HIS A 625 20.13 -38.60 14.25
CA HIS A 625 21.56 -38.75 14.09
C HIS A 625 22.08 -38.24 12.70
N GLY A 626 21.17 -37.89 11.77
CA GLY A 626 21.51 -37.52 10.40
C GLY A 626 21.90 -38.69 9.51
N TRP A 627 21.54 -39.92 9.94
CA TRP A 627 21.79 -41.16 9.19
C TRP A 627 20.69 -41.44 8.15
N SER A 628 20.86 -42.47 7.36
CA SER A 628 19.88 -42.96 6.40
C SER A 628 19.47 -44.37 6.74
N LEU A 629 18.17 -44.70 6.61
CA LEU A 629 17.60 -46.02 6.81
C LEU A 629 17.12 -46.55 5.48
N ALA A 630 17.61 -47.71 5.09
CA ALA A 630 17.11 -48.49 3.95
C ALA A 630 16.59 -49.85 4.44
N LEU A 631 15.48 -50.27 3.87
CA LEU A 631 14.89 -51.59 4.11
C LEU A 631 15.09 -52.45 2.88
N THR A 632 15.75 -53.57 3.02
CA THR A 632 16.08 -54.50 1.95
C THR A 632 15.74 -55.93 2.35
N GLU A 633 15.84 -56.87 1.43
CA GLU A 633 15.69 -58.30 1.72
C GLU A 633 16.95 -58.82 2.39
N GLY A 634 16.80 -59.55 3.51
CA GLY A 634 17.88 -60.22 4.22
C GLY A 634 18.45 -61.39 3.42
N ARG A 635 19.62 -61.86 3.89
CA ARG A 635 20.36 -62.95 3.21
C ARG A 635 19.58 -64.23 3.09
N ASP A 636 18.77 -64.55 4.11
CA ASP A 636 17.98 -65.78 4.19
C ASP A 636 16.47 -65.52 3.94
N GLY A 637 16.12 -64.35 3.34
CA GLY A 637 14.76 -63.98 2.91
C GLY A 637 13.99 -63.09 3.86
N GLY A 638 14.53 -62.81 5.09
CA GLY A 638 13.91 -61.92 6.09
C GLY A 638 14.06 -60.43 5.82
N ALA A 639 13.75 -59.62 6.78
CA ALA A 639 13.90 -58.15 6.68
C ALA A 639 15.33 -57.72 7.04
N ARG A 640 15.90 -56.83 6.27
CA ARG A 640 17.21 -56.22 6.51
C ARG A 640 17.08 -54.71 6.57
N PHE A 641 17.47 -54.16 7.71
CA PHE A 641 17.52 -52.72 7.99
C PHE A 641 18.97 -52.26 7.87
N GLU A 642 19.26 -51.45 6.89
CA GLU A 642 20.58 -50.87 6.67
C GLU A 642 20.61 -49.43 7.16
N ILE A 643 21.48 -49.14 8.14
CA ILE A 643 21.69 -47.82 8.71
C ILE A 643 23.02 -47.31 8.19
N THR A 644 22.99 -46.27 7.33
CA THR A 644 24.16 -45.72 6.66
C THR A 644 24.38 -44.22 7.00
N GLY A 645 25.58 -43.69 6.72
CA GLY A 645 25.96 -42.33 7.08
C GLY A 645 26.40 -42.17 8.54
N ALA A 646 26.61 -43.30 9.25
CA ALA A 646 27.14 -43.27 10.61
C ALA A 646 28.67 -43.26 10.59
N GLU A 647 29.25 -42.43 11.47
CA GLU A 647 30.70 -42.43 11.68
C GLU A 647 31.10 -43.69 12.43
N VAL A 648 31.79 -44.59 11.74
CA VAL A 648 32.22 -45.89 12.28
C VAL A 648 33.70 -45.96 12.49
N ASP A 649 34.12 -46.58 13.62
CA ASP A 649 35.50 -46.90 13.97
C ASP A 649 35.65 -48.44 13.96
N ARG A 650 36.61 -48.95 13.20
CA ARG A 650 36.85 -50.36 12.98
C ARG A 650 38.16 -50.84 13.67
N GLU A 651 38.61 -50.14 14.74
CA GLU A 651 39.81 -50.61 15.48
C GLU A 651 39.54 -51.87 16.31
#